data_992d908083c61e7158ef790319fd73ca
#
_entry.id   992d908083c61e7158ef790319fd73ca
#
_cell.length_a   1.000
_cell.length_b   1.000
_cell.length_c   1.000
_cell.angle_alpha   90.00
_cell.angle_beta   90.00
_cell.angle_gamma   90.00
#
_symmetry.space_group_name_H-M   'P 1'
#
loop_
_entity.id
_entity.type
_entity.pdbx_description
1 polymer ?
#
loop_
_entity_poly.entity_id
_entity_poly.type
_entity_poly.pdbx_seq_one_letter_code
_entity_poly.pdbx_strand_id
1 'polypeptide(L)'
;MSAPSGIVGEFMSLKRETAADLLAMQCGDFYEFFGEDAETVADELDLKVSQKSSHGSSYPMAGVPVDDLEPYVRSLVERGYRVAVADQYETAGGHAREIQRVVSPGTVIDPDDAAARYLAAVVRETDGDGYGLAFADVTTGRFRAGRVADATAATAQLHRFDPVELLPGPDARTDDPAVDRADDATVTLHETTAFAPGRARHRLREQFGETALDAVGLDAEAAVAAAGAVLAYVETTGVGVTASMTRLGPLDAGDRVTLDATTRRNLELVETMQGDTDGTLLSTVDHTETAAGSRLLREWLTAPTQDRTEIRRRHDAVEALAGAALARDRLRELLSGTADVARLAARATNGSAGPRDLVAVRTALGLLPELAAAVADTPLSDGPVADVLAQPDQSAARELYEELESALAADPDDPGEGVIAPGYDEELDGVVDDYEAAREWLDELADREKRRHGLSHVTVDRNKTDGYYVQVGKSSADDVPEHYREIKTLKNSKRFVTDELAEREREVLRLEERREQLESELVTEVRERVAEAAELLQTVGRTLAELDTLAALATHAAQADWVRPTLSDDRRLAVEGGRHPVVEATTEFVPNDLRMDDDRSFLIVTGPNMSGKSTYMRQCALIVLLSQAGSFVPADAATLPVVDGVYTRVGALDELAQGRSTFMVEMQELSNILHSATADSLVVLDEVGRGTATYDGISIAWAATEYLHNEVRAKTLFATHYHELTTLADHLPRVHNVHVAVADDDGVTFLRRVRDGPTDRSYGVHVADLAGVPGPVVDRADEVLDRLRAEEAIEARGGEAGDASEAGDSEPTQAVFDLSAGEFTGGSEGGSSDDGADGADEAAADDGDDSDAPAVDPETEAVVSELQETDVTAVSPLELMSQVQEWQERIDDS
;
A
#
# COMPACT_ATOMS: atom_id res chain seq x y z
N MET A 1 38.26 -25.58 14.00
CA MET A 1 38.79 -24.69 12.93
C MET A 1 39.33 -23.43 13.61
N SER A 2 40.52 -22.94 13.22
CA SER A 2 41.04 -21.67 13.76
C SER A 2 40.10 -20.54 13.30
N ALA A 3 39.84 -19.56 14.16
CA ALA A 3 38.99 -18.39 13.78
C ALA A 3 39.58 -17.72 12.53
N PRO A 4 38.75 -17.32 11.57
CA PRO A 4 39.21 -16.58 10.40
C PRO A 4 39.88 -15.28 10.85
N SER A 5 40.95 -14.87 10.16
CA SER A 5 41.71 -13.64 10.44
C SER A 5 41.76 -12.80 9.17
N GLY A 6 42.15 -11.53 9.29
CA GLY A 6 42.09 -10.57 8.19
C GLY A 6 40.67 -10.12 7.87
N ILE A 7 40.38 -9.72 6.64
CA ILE A 7 39.10 -9.15 6.19
C ILE A 7 37.89 -10.06 6.52
N VAL A 8 37.98 -11.37 6.28
CA VAL A 8 36.92 -12.31 6.60
C VAL A 8 36.71 -12.43 8.14
N GLY A 9 37.79 -12.34 8.93
CA GLY A 9 37.70 -12.35 10.39
C GLY A 9 37.02 -11.09 10.94
N GLU A 10 37.30 -9.93 10.33
CA GLU A 10 36.68 -8.65 10.63
C GLU A 10 35.18 -8.70 10.28
N PHE A 11 34.81 -9.18 9.08
CA PHE A 11 33.42 -9.41 8.67
C PHE A 11 32.67 -10.28 9.68
N MET A 12 33.22 -11.43 10.05
CA MET A 12 32.58 -12.32 11.03
C MET A 12 32.50 -11.72 12.45
N SER A 13 33.32 -10.71 12.78
CA SER A 13 33.20 -9.96 14.03
C SER A 13 32.06 -8.97 13.97
N LEU A 14 32.01 -8.14 12.93
CA LEU A 14 30.95 -7.16 12.71
C LEU A 14 29.57 -7.84 12.55
N LYS A 15 29.53 -9.00 11.86
CA LYS A 15 28.28 -9.78 11.71
C LYS A 15 27.71 -10.25 13.05
N ARG A 16 28.57 -10.54 14.06
CA ARG A 16 28.12 -10.92 15.40
C ARG A 16 27.71 -9.74 16.28
N GLU A 17 28.13 -8.54 15.92
CA GLU A 17 27.78 -7.30 16.62
C GLU A 17 26.43 -6.72 16.17
N THR A 18 25.93 -7.16 15.00
CA THR A 18 24.64 -6.73 14.45
C THR A 18 23.58 -7.83 14.56
N ALA A 19 22.31 -7.40 14.70
CA ALA A 19 21.14 -8.27 14.58
C ALA A 19 20.62 -8.35 13.12
N ALA A 20 21.33 -7.75 12.15
CA ALA A 20 20.95 -7.78 10.75
C ALA A 20 21.14 -9.17 10.12
N ASP A 21 20.29 -9.49 9.15
CA ASP A 21 20.30 -10.79 8.46
C ASP A 21 21.47 -10.89 7.49
N LEU A 22 21.88 -9.75 6.89
CA LEU A 22 23.00 -9.65 5.96
C LEU A 22 23.94 -8.51 6.36
N LEU A 23 25.25 -8.63 6.01
CA LEU A 23 26.24 -7.59 6.21
C LEU A 23 26.94 -7.25 4.90
N ALA A 24 26.79 -6.02 4.43
CA ALA A 24 27.56 -5.44 3.35
C ALA A 24 28.78 -4.71 3.95
N MET A 25 30.00 -5.16 3.69
CA MET A 25 31.20 -4.58 4.25
C MET A 25 32.09 -3.98 3.16
N GLN A 26 32.42 -2.70 3.27
CA GLN A 26 33.24 -2.02 2.27
C GLN A 26 34.70 -2.55 2.27
N CYS A 27 35.16 -2.89 1.08
CA CYS A 27 36.51 -3.38 0.83
C CYS A 27 37.07 -2.67 -0.42
N GLY A 28 37.58 -1.44 -0.23
CA GLY A 28 38.01 -0.56 -1.34
C GLY A 28 36.80 -0.08 -2.14
N ASP A 29 36.79 -0.35 -3.45
CA ASP A 29 35.76 0.12 -4.39
C ASP A 29 34.50 -0.77 -4.42
N PHE A 30 34.40 -1.76 -3.51
CA PHE A 30 33.28 -2.71 -3.46
C PHE A 30 32.76 -2.88 -2.04
N TYR A 31 31.45 -3.14 -1.91
CA TYR A 31 30.88 -3.79 -0.74
C TYR A 31 30.86 -5.29 -0.95
N GLU A 32 31.52 -6.03 -0.09
CA GLU A 32 31.70 -7.47 -0.16
C GLU A 32 30.86 -8.18 0.92
N PHE A 33 30.19 -9.26 0.53
CA PHE A 33 29.50 -10.21 1.38
C PHE A 33 30.34 -11.48 1.48
N PHE A 34 30.35 -12.16 2.62
CA PHE A 34 31.15 -13.37 2.82
C PHE A 34 30.35 -14.51 3.44
N GLY A 35 30.75 -15.75 3.13
CA GLY A 35 30.16 -16.97 3.70
C GLY A 35 28.70 -17.15 3.27
N GLU A 36 27.82 -17.43 4.23
CA GLU A 36 26.39 -17.62 4.02
C GLU A 36 25.72 -16.36 3.43
N ASP A 37 26.11 -15.16 3.88
CA ASP A 37 25.59 -13.90 3.33
C ASP A 37 25.88 -13.77 1.84
N ALA A 38 27.06 -14.21 1.37
CA ALA A 38 27.41 -14.16 -0.04
C ALA A 38 26.59 -15.14 -0.89
N GLU A 39 26.27 -16.31 -0.35
CA GLU A 39 25.45 -17.31 -1.02
C GLU A 39 23.99 -16.78 -1.11
N THR A 40 23.43 -16.30 -0.01
CA THR A 40 22.08 -15.71 0.03
C THR A 40 21.94 -14.55 -0.95
N VAL A 41 22.86 -13.57 -0.91
CA VAL A 41 22.81 -12.39 -1.78
C VAL A 41 22.99 -12.76 -3.26
N ALA A 42 23.80 -13.78 -3.54
CA ALA A 42 23.98 -14.26 -4.89
C ALA A 42 22.72 -14.93 -5.45
N ASP A 43 22.06 -15.74 -4.65
CA ASP A 43 20.81 -16.41 -5.04
C ASP A 43 19.66 -15.40 -5.22
N GLU A 44 19.57 -14.40 -4.31
CA GLU A 44 18.51 -13.39 -4.37
C GLU A 44 18.67 -12.37 -5.50
N LEU A 45 19.91 -12.02 -5.86
CA LEU A 45 20.20 -10.92 -6.79
C LEU A 45 20.92 -11.37 -8.08
N ASP A 46 21.01 -12.69 -8.33
CA ASP A 46 21.72 -13.29 -9.47
C ASP A 46 23.19 -12.81 -9.60
N LEU A 47 23.87 -12.66 -8.45
CA LEU A 47 25.26 -12.23 -8.42
C LEU A 47 26.23 -13.40 -8.53
N LYS A 48 27.41 -13.15 -9.10
CA LYS A 48 28.46 -14.17 -9.19
C LYS A 48 29.16 -14.35 -7.86
N VAL A 49 29.13 -15.57 -7.33
CA VAL A 49 29.95 -15.98 -6.21
C VAL A 49 31.39 -16.25 -6.66
N SER A 50 32.34 -15.60 -6.03
CA SER A 50 33.78 -15.83 -6.15
C SER A 50 34.33 -16.45 -4.86
N GLN A 51 35.61 -16.80 -4.82
CA GLN A 51 36.23 -17.39 -3.64
C GLN A 51 37.36 -16.49 -3.10
N LYS A 52 37.24 -16.08 -1.83
CA LYS A 52 38.28 -15.32 -1.11
C LYS A 52 39.11 -16.27 -0.23
N SER A 53 40.40 -16.35 -0.48
CA SER A 53 41.30 -17.20 0.33
C SER A 53 41.79 -16.44 1.57
N SER A 54 41.58 -16.99 2.77
CA SER A 54 42.14 -16.48 4.03
C SER A 54 42.78 -17.63 4.83
N HIS A 55 44.09 -17.58 5.05
CA HIS A 55 44.87 -18.52 5.88
C HIS A 55 44.62 -20.00 5.56
N GLY A 56 44.51 -20.35 4.26
CA GLY A 56 44.36 -21.75 3.83
C GLY A 56 42.93 -22.28 3.82
N SER A 57 41.96 -21.44 4.18
CA SER A 57 40.51 -21.67 3.96
C SER A 57 39.98 -20.76 2.85
N SER A 58 39.02 -21.23 2.09
CA SER A 58 38.34 -20.49 1.04
C SER A 58 36.92 -20.18 1.49
N TYR A 59 36.47 -18.94 1.29
CA TYR A 59 35.14 -18.46 1.67
C TYR A 59 34.41 -17.94 0.44
N PRO A 60 33.13 -18.27 0.25
CA PRO A 60 32.29 -17.63 -0.75
C PRO A 60 32.29 -16.10 -0.56
N MET A 61 32.30 -15.36 -1.65
CA MET A 61 32.28 -13.90 -1.67
C MET A 61 31.46 -13.41 -2.84
N ALA A 62 30.53 -12.53 -2.60
CA ALA A 62 29.82 -11.72 -3.59
C ALA A 62 30.14 -10.25 -3.35
N GLY A 63 30.13 -9.41 -4.38
CA GLY A 63 30.48 -8.00 -4.23
C GLY A 63 29.71 -7.11 -5.19
N VAL A 64 29.40 -5.91 -4.73
CA VAL A 64 28.67 -4.86 -5.43
C VAL A 64 29.55 -3.60 -5.44
N PRO A 65 29.69 -2.85 -6.57
CA PRO A 65 30.41 -1.58 -6.58
C PRO A 65 29.84 -0.58 -5.56
N VAL A 66 30.68 0.27 -4.98
CA VAL A 66 30.26 1.27 -3.99
C VAL A 66 29.16 2.17 -4.54
N ASP A 67 29.28 2.61 -5.80
CA ASP A 67 28.31 3.51 -6.45
C ASP A 67 26.94 2.84 -6.71
N ASP A 68 26.90 1.51 -6.73
CA ASP A 68 25.69 0.73 -7.05
C ASP A 68 25.06 0.09 -5.79
N LEU A 69 25.54 0.33 -4.58
CA LEU A 69 25.10 -0.35 -3.36
C LEU A 69 23.59 -0.18 -3.09
N GLU A 70 23.07 1.05 -3.17
CA GLU A 70 21.70 1.39 -2.75
C GLU A 70 20.59 0.59 -3.46
N PRO A 71 20.62 0.41 -4.81
CA PRO A 71 19.63 -0.44 -5.48
C PRO A 71 19.65 -1.91 -5.01
N TYR A 72 20.83 -2.43 -4.70
CA TYR A 72 20.97 -3.83 -4.22
C TYR A 72 20.49 -4.00 -2.78
N VAL A 73 20.83 -3.06 -1.88
CA VAL A 73 20.32 -3.05 -0.50
C VAL A 73 18.79 -2.96 -0.51
N ARG A 74 18.23 -2.07 -1.33
CA ARG A 74 16.79 -1.93 -1.49
C ARG A 74 16.14 -3.25 -1.91
N SER A 75 16.65 -3.90 -2.95
CA SER A 75 16.11 -5.15 -3.45
C SER A 75 16.16 -6.29 -2.41
N LEU A 76 17.17 -6.33 -1.55
CA LEU A 76 17.24 -7.28 -0.43
C LEU A 76 16.23 -6.95 0.66
N VAL A 77 16.07 -5.67 0.98
CA VAL A 77 15.12 -5.21 2.00
C VAL A 77 13.66 -5.42 1.56
N GLU A 78 13.33 -5.22 0.29
CA GLU A 78 12.01 -5.53 -0.28
C GLU A 78 11.66 -7.02 -0.20
N ARG A 79 12.66 -7.89 -0.10
CA ARG A 79 12.50 -9.33 0.14
C ARG A 79 12.51 -9.70 1.63
N GLY A 80 12.45 -8.70 2.53
CA GLY A 80 12.33 -8.87 3.97
C GLY A 80 13.66 -8.99 4.74
N TYR A 81 14.82 -8.88 4.08
CA TYR A 81 16.12 -8.94 4.77
C TYR A 81 16.47 -7.61 5.43
N ARG A 82 17.05 -7.65 6.62
CA ARG A 82 17.73 -6.51 7.25
C ARG A 82 19.19 -6.53 6.87
N VAL A 83 19.67 -5.43 6.29
CA VAL A 83 21.05 -5.32 5.78
C VAL A 83 21.85 -4.32 6.60
N ALA A 84 22.92 -4.78 7.27
CA ALA A 84 23.89 -3.89 7.89
C ALA A 84 24.91 -3.42 6.83
N VAL A 85 25.24 -2.14 6.85
CA VAL A 85 26.24 -1.52 5.97
C VAL A 85 27.40 -1.04 6.84
N ALA A 86 28.59 -1.55 6.55
CA ALA A 86 29.81 -1.20 7.27
C ALA A 86 30.80 -0.51 6.30
N ASP A 87 31.12 0.73 6.61
CA ASP A 87 32.00 1.56 5.81
C ASP A 87 33.45 1.44 6.24
N GLN A 88 34.36 1.66 5.30
CA GLN A 88 35.80 1.62 5.51
C GLN A 88 36.33 3.03 5.76
N TYR A 89 37.13 3.22 6.78
CA TYR A 89 37.81 4.47 7.07
C TYR A 89 39.29 4.27 7.35
N GLU A 90 40.10 5.29 7.12
CA GLU A 90 41.53 5.25 7.35
C GLU A 90 41.88 5.46 8.83
N THR A 91 42.83 4.65 9.32
CA THR A 91 43.38 4.76 10.67
C THR A 91 44.92 4.80 10.61
N ALA A 92 45.59 5.22 11.69
CA ALA A 92 47.04 5.24 11.81
C ALA A 92 47.72 3.86 11.58
N GLY A 93 46.95 2.76 11.58
CA GLY A 93 47.42 1.39 11.41
C GLY A 93 46.92 0.68 10.12
N GLY A 94 46.25 1.39 9.23
CA GLY A 94 45.57 0.86 8.01
C GLY A 94 44.09 1.20 7.99
N HIS A 95 43.29 0.37 7.30
CA HIS A 95 41.84 0.55 7.24
C HIS A 95 41.16 -0.19 8.39
N ALA A 96 40.14 0.44 8.98
CA ALA A 96 39.18 -0.16 9.90
C ALA A 96 37.77 -0.02 9.31
N ARG A 97 36.82 -0.83 9.82
CA ARG A 97 35.44 -0.84 9.35
C ARG A 97 34.50 -0.81 10.54
N GLU A 98 33.41 -0.07 10.40
CA GLU A 98 32.40 0.07 11.44
C GLU A 98 31.04 0.06 10.79
N ILE A 99 30.04 -0.53 11.46
CA ILE A 99 28.65 -0.52 10.99
C ILE A 99 28.12 0.90 11.12
N GLN A 100 27.80 1.52 9.98
CA GLN A 100 27.27 2.89 9.93
C GLN A 100 25.75 2.88 10.04
N ARG A 101 25.11 1.90 9.42
CA ARG A 101 23.64 1.81 9.40
C ARG A 101 23.19 0.36 9.23
N VAL A 102 21.95 0.11 9.68
CA VAL A 102 21.21 -1.12 9.38
C VAL A 102 19.93 -0.70 8.64
N VAL A 103 19.71 -1.22 7.44
CA VAL A 103 18.52 -0.94 6.64
C VAL A 103 17.54 -2.09 6.82
N SER A 104 16.28 -1.78 7.13
CA SER A 104 15.20 -2.75 7.30
C SER A 104 13.97 -2.33 6.46
N PRO A 105 12.96 -3.20 6.27
CA PRO A 105 11.75 -2.84 5.51
C PRO A 105 11.11 -1.51 5.93
N GLY A 106 11.06 -1.23 7.24
CA GLY A 106 10.48 0.00 7.79
C GLY A 106 11.42 1.19 7.85
N THR A 107 12.71 1.05 7.51
CA THR A 107 13.72 2.13 7.56
C THR A 107 14.38 2.42 6.22
N VAL A 108 14.00 1.72 5.15
CA VAL A 108 14.47 2.02 3.79
C VAL A 108 13.84 3.32 3.28
N ILE A 109 14.65 4.21 2.73
CA ILE A 109 14.19 5.46 2.10
C ILE A 109 14.32 5.29 0.59
N ASP A 110 13.20 5.16 -0.11
CA ASP A 110 13.14 5.14 -1.56
C ASP A 110 12.74 6.52 -2.09
N PRO A 111 13.61 7.22 -2.83
CA PRO A 111 13.29 8.53 -3.39
C PRO A 111 12.19 8.46 -4.47
N ASP A 112 12.04 7.34 -5.14
CA ASP A 112 11.11 7.16 -6.27
C ASP A 112 9.74 6.59 -5.83
N ASP A 113 9.63 6.06 -4.60
CA ASP A 113 8.36 5.51 -4.08
C ASP A 113 7.46 6.63 -3.56
N ALA A 114 6.29 6.81 -4.19
CA ALA A 114 5.30 7.79 -3.76
C ALA A 114 4.54 7.39 -2.48
N ALA A 115 4.53 6.10 -2.10
CA ALA A 115 3.80 5.59 -0.95
C ALA A 115 4.43 5.97 0.40
N ALA A 116 3.62 6.10 1.45
CA ALA A 116 4.11 6.20 2.83
C ALA A 116 4.58 4.82 3.28
N ARG A 117 5.72 4.76 3.98
CA ARG A 117 6.25 3.53 4.58
C ARG A 117 6.26 3.67 6.08
N TYR A 118 5.36 2.96 6.76
CA TYR A 118 5.26 3.02 8.20
C TYR A 118 6.03 1.88 8.87
N LEU A 119 6.86 2.25 9.85
CA LEU A 119 7.34 1.38 10.91
C LEU A 119 6.36 1.50 12.08
N ALA A 120 5.86 0.38 12.61
CA ALA A 120 4.93 0.38 13.73
C ALA A 120 5.45 -0.39 14.94
N ALA A 121 4.94 -0.05 16.13
CA ALA A 121 5.08 -0.88 17.32
C ALA A 121 3.72 -1.09 17.99
N VAL A 122 3.53 -2.30 18.53
CA VAL A 122 2.32 -2.74 19.25
C VAL A 122 2.73 -3.22 20.64
N VAL A 123 2.14 -2.65 21.67
CA VAL A 123 2.38 -3.03 23.07
C VAL A 123 1.02 -3.27 23.75
N ARG A 124 0.83 -4.49 24.27
CA ARG A 124 -0.38 -4.82 25.04
C ARG A 124 -0.31 -4.25 26.45
N GLU A 125 -1.43 -3.76 26.99
CA GLU A 125 -1.51 -3.31 28.38
C GLU A 125 -1.39 -4.51 29.33
N THR A 126 -0.64 -4.34 30.42
CA THR A 126 -0.45 -5.39 31.42
C THR A 126 -1.72 -5.67 32.23
N ASP A 127 -2.51 -4.63 32.49
CA ASP A 127 -3.72 -4.69 33.31
C ASP A 127 -4.94 -4.23 32.46
N GLY A 128 -5.31 -4.97 31.41
CA GLY A 128 -6.46 -4.62 30.57
C GLY A 128 -6.41 -5.25 29.18
N ASP A 129 -7.40 -4.92 28.36
CA ASP A 129 -7.52 -5.37 26.97
C ASP A 129 -6.97 -4.34 25.98
N GLY A 130 -6.47 -3.18 26.47
CA GLY A 130 -5.98 -2.07 25.65
C GLY A 130 -4.61 -2.30 25.06
N TYR A 131 -4.30 -1.51 24.02
CA TYR A 131 -3.02 -1.52 23.32
C TYR A 131 -2.46 -0.11 23.19
N GLY A 132 -1.14 -0.01 23.32
CA GLY A 132 -0.35 1.15 22.90
C GLY A 132 0.20 0.93 21.50
N LEU A 133 -0.01 1.89 20.63
CA LEU A 133 0.44 1.86 19.24
C LEU A 133 1.33 3.07 18.95
N ALA A 134 2.31 2.87 18.10
CA ALA A 134 3.09 3.95 17.52
C ALA A 134 3.39 3.67 16.04
N PHE A 135 3.36 4.71 15.23
CA PHE A 135 3.62 4.67 13.79
C PHE A 135 4.59 5.77 13.42
N ALA A 136 5.65 5.42 12.70
CA ALA A 136 6.61 6.36 12.17
C ALA A 136 6.73 6.19 10.65
N ASP A 137 6.47 7.24 9.90
CA ASP A 137 6.84 7.33 8.47
C ASP A 137 8.25 7.92 8.39
N VAL A 138 9.21 7.05 8.18
CA VAL A 138 10.63 7.43 8.11
C VAL A 138 10.97 8.31 6.90
N THR A 139 10.13 8.27 5.86
CA THR A 139 10.35 9.04 4.63
C THR A 139 9.96 10.52 4.79
N THR A 140 8.99 10.81 5.65
CA THR A 140 8.48 12.17 5.88
C THR A 140 8.76 12.69 7.30
N GLY A 141 9.26 11.85 8.21
CA GLY A 141 9.47 12.18 9.62
C GLY A 141 8.18 12.28 10.44
N ARG A 142 7.03 11.82 9.92
CA ARG A 142 5.76 11.79 10.66
C ARG A 142 5.82 10.74 11.75
N PHE A 143 5.49 11.13 12.98
CA PHE A 143 5.44 10.23 14.13
C PHE A 143 4.12 10.37 14.88
N ARG A 144 3.39 9.28 15.03
CA ARG A 144 2.10 9.25 15.75
C ARG A 144 2.10 8.15 16.79
N ALA A 145 1.52 8.42 17.96
CA ALA A 145 1.36 7.41 18.99
C ALA A 145 0.09 7.64 19.80
N GLY A 146 -0.46 6.57 20.36
CA GLY A 146 -1.66 6.63 21.18
C GLY A 146 -2.09 5.27 21.73
N ARG A 147 -3.14 5.31 22.53
CA ARG A 147 -3.79 4.14 23.11
C ARG A 147 -5.06 3.80 22.35
N VAL A 148 -5.33 2.51 22.18
CA VAL A 148 -6.61 2.00 21.68
C VAL A 148 -7.23 1.02 22.68
N ALA A 149 -8.55 0.81 22.60
CA ALA A 149 -9.31 0.13 23.65
C ALA A 149 -9.07 -1.38 23.71
N ASP A 150 -8.87 -2.02 22.55
CA ASP A 150 -8.81 -3.48 22.42
C ASP A 150 -8.06 -3.91 21.14
N ALA A 151 -7.93 -5.23 20.93
CA ALA A 151 -7.27 -5.80 19.78
C ALA A 151 -7.95 -5.44 18.43
N THR A 152 -9.25 -5.29 18.41
CA THR A 152 -10.00 -4.92 17.20
C THR A 152 -9.65 -3.51 16.76
N ALA A 153 -9.62 -2.56 17.70
CA ALA A 153 -9.20 -1.20 17.45
C ALA A 153 -7.71 -1.11 17.07
N ALA A 154 -6.86 -1.97 17.67
CA ALA A 154 -5.44 -2.06 17.30
C ALA A 154 -5.27 -2.55 15.86
N THR A 155 -5.96 -3.64 15.48
CA THR A 155 -5.95 -4.18 14.13
C THR A 155 -6.46 -3.14 13.11
N ALA A 156 -7.52 -2.39 13.42
CA ALA A 156 -8.03 -1.33 12.55
C ALA A 156 -6.99 -0.24 12.29
N GLN A 157 -6.20 0.16 13.29
CA GLN A 157 -5.12 1.13 13.12
C GLN A 157 -3.94 0.54 12.33
N LEU A 158 -3.56 -0.72 12.57
CA LEU A 158 -2.53 -1.40 11.77
C LEU A 158 -2.92 -1.44 10.29
N HIS A 159 -4.14 -1.86 9.98
CA HIS A 159 -4.62 -1.83 8.59
C HIS A 159 -4.74 -0.41 8.01
N ARG A 160 -5.03 0.61 8.85
CA ARG A 160 -5.10 2.01 8.40
C ARG A 160 -3.74 2.52 7.93
N PHE A 161 -2.70 2.28 8.73
CA PHE A 161 -1.35 2.76 8.45
C PHE A 161 -0.58 1.81 7.54
N ASP A 162 -1.01 0.56 7.44
CA ASP A 162 -0.41 -0.46 6.59
C ASP A 162 1.12 -0.53 6.75
N PRO A 163 1.62 -0.86 7.97
CA PRO A 163 3.04 -0.80 8.23
C PRO A 163 3.77 -1.91 7.49
N VAL A 164 4.89 -1.57 6.87
CA VAL A 164 5.77 -2.56 6.22
C VAL A 164 6.62 -3.34 7.24
N GLU A 165 6.76 -2.81 8.46
CA GLU A 165 7.49 -3.47 9.55
C GLU A 165 6.82 -3.21 10.89
N LEU A 166 6.69 -4.27 11.71
CA LEU A 166 6.01 -4.27 13.00
C LEU A 166 6.92 -4.75 14.13
N LEU A 167 6.99 -3.96 15.20
CA LEU A 167 7.77 -4.26 16.42
C LEU A 167 6.81 -4.67 17.55
N PRO A 168 6.58 -5.98 17.81
CA PRO A 168 5.76 -6.42 18.92
C PRO A 168 6.46 -6.22 20.27
N GLY A 169 5.73 -5.64 21.22
CA GLY A 169 6.15 -5.53 22.61
C GLY A 169 6.29 -6.91 23.27
N PRO A 170 6.97 -7.01 24.42
CA PRO A 170 7.25 -8.29 25.06
C PRO A 170 6.02 -9.17 25.28
N ASP A 171 4.87 -8.58 25.62
CA ASP A 171 3.62 -9.27 25.93
C ASP A 171 2.75 -9.52 24.67
N ALA A 172 3.16 -9.01 23.51
CA ALA A 172 2.48 -9.18 22.23
C ALA A 172 3.27 -10.06 21.22
N ARG A 173 4.32 -10.75 21.66
CA ARG A 173 5.23 -11.54 20.77
C ARG A 173 4.72 -12.93 20.43
N THR A 174 3.73 -13.43 21.16
CA THR A 174 3.23 -14.79 20.99
C THR A 174 1.71 -14.76 21.06
N ASP A 175 1.06 -15.32 20.05
CA ASP A 175 -0.40 -15.50 19.97
C ASP A 175 -1.21 -14.21 20.28
N ASP A 176 -0.75 -13.05 19.79
CA ASP A 176 -1.46 -11.79 19.97
C ASP A 176 -2.36 -11.46 18.78
N PRO A 177 -3.70 -11.29 19.00
CA PRO A 177 -4.65 -11.11 17.91
C PRO A 177 -4.40 -9.88 17.02
N ALA A 178 -3.75 -8.84 17.53
CA ALA A 178 -3.45 -7.64 16.75
C ALA A 178 -2.21 -7.87 15.86
N VAL A 179 -1.21 -8.61 16.36
CA VAL A 179 0.01 -8.96 15.62
C VAL A 179 -0.29 -10.03 14.56
N ASP A 180 -1.07 -11.07 14.93
CA ASP A 180 -1.40 -12.20 14.06
C ASP A 180 -2.24 -11.80 12.83
N ARG A 181 -2.87 -10.62 12.86
CA ARG A 181 -3.68 -10.09 11.76
C ARG A 181 -2.96 -9.04 10.91
N ALA A 182 -1.72 -8.75 11.20
CA ALA A 182 -0.88 -7.86 10.40
C ALA A 182 -0.09 -8.68 9.36
N ASP A 183 -0.80 -9.43 8.51
CA ASP A 183 -0.26 -10.47 7.62
C ASP A 183 0.77 -9.94 6.60
N ASP A 184 0.72 -8.66 6.23
CA ASP A 184 1.59 -8.05 5.22
C ASP A 184 2.84 -7.37 5.84
N ALA A 185 2.91 -7.22 7.16
CA ALA A 185 4.01 -6.56 7.84
C ALA A 185 5.14 -7.54 8.22
N THR A 186 6.39 -7.17 7.95
CA THR A 186 7.54 -7.91 8.47
C THR A 186 7.62 -7.74 9.99
N VAL A 187 7.44 -8.82 10.75
CA VAL A 187 7.52 -8.79 12.21
C VAL A 187 8.98 -8.85 12.65
N THR A 188 9.47 -7.79 13.29
CA THR A 188 10.85 -7.66 13.78
C THR A 188 10.89 -7.62 15.30
N LEU A 189 11.64 -8.56 15.92
CA LEU A 189 11.84 -8.58 17.36
C LEU A 189 12.89 -7.55 17.76
N HIS A 190 12.51 -6.58 18.58
CA HIS A 190 13.42 -5.58 19.13
C HIS A 190 13.72 -5.84 20.61
N GLU A 191 14.80 -5.22 21.16
CA GLU A 191 15.21 -5.42 22.56
C GLU A 191 14.09 -5.07 23.54
N THR A 192 13.82 -5.96 24.51
CA THR A 192 12.78 -5.76 25.54
C THR A 192 12.99 -4.46 26.34
N THR A 193 14.25 -4.03 26.50
CA THR A 193 14.60 -2.80 27.22
C THR A 193 14.15 -1.53 26.51
N ALA A 194 13.93 -1.56 25.20
CA ALA A 194 13.41 -0.44 24.42
C ALA A 194 11.95 -0.13 24.76
N PHE A 195 11.19 -1.16 25.16
CA PHE A 195 9.78 -1.04 25.56
C PHE A 195 9.58 -0.63 27.02
N ALA A 196 10.67 -0.38 27.80
CA ALA A 196 10.55 0.02 29.21
C ALA A 196 9.99 1.45 29.32
N PRO A 197 8.78 1.67 29.94
CA PRO A 197 8.10 2.97 29.90
C PRO A 197 8.93 4.16 30.43
N GLY A 198 9.77 3.93 31.44
CA GLY A 198 10.65 4.97 31.99
C GLY A 198 11.74 5.43 31.00
N ARG A 199 12.34 4.50 30.28
CA ARG A 199 13.35 4.81 29.25
C ARG A 199 12.70 5.42 28.01
N ALA A 200 11.57 4.87 27.60
CA ALA A 200 10.77 5.36 26.51
C ALA A 200 10.38 6.83 26.71
N ARG A 201 9.85 7.17 27.90
CA ARG A 201 9.46 8.54 28.26
C ARG A 201 10.66 9.51 28.24
N HIS A 202 11.82 9.09 28.71
CA HIS A 202 13.03 9.92 28.67
C HIS A 202 13.44 10.19 27.23
N ARG A 203 13.54 9.16 26.39
CA ARG A 203 13.89 9.27 24.96
C ARG A 203 12.94 10.17 24.18
N LEU A 204 11.62 9.99 24.38
CA LEU A 204 10.61 10.82 23.73
C LEU A 204 10.70 12.30 24.13
N ARG A 205 11.02 12.61 25.41
CA ARG A 205 11.23 13.99 25.85
C ARG A 205 12.51 14.60 25.30
N GLU A 206 13.56 13.82 25.20
CA GLU A 206 14.82 14.25 24.59
C GLU A 206 14.61 14.59 23.11
N GLN A 207 13.85 13.77 22.36
CA GLN A 207 13.57 13.98 20.95
C GLN A 207 12.57 15.10 20.66
N PHE A 208 11.44 15.14 21.36
CA PHE A 208 10.30 16.01 21.04
C PHE A 208 10.10 17.17 22.03
N GLY A 209 10.89 17.23 23.10
CA GLY A 209 10.79 18.25 24.16
C GLY A 209 10.01 17.77 25.39
N GLU A 210 10.26 18.41 26.53
CA GLU A 210 9.73 18.03 27.86
C GLU A 210 8.19 18.02 27.94
N THR A 211 7.53 18.89 27.18
CA THR A 211 6.06 19.04 27.21
C THR A 211 5.34 18.30 26.09
N ALA A 212 6.05 17.63 25.17
CA ALA A 212 5.47 17.05 23.97
C ALA A 212 4.45 15.95 24.29
N LEU A 213 4.74 15.08 25.27
CA LEU A 213 3.83 14.00 25.65
C LEU A 213 2.51 14.53 26.21
N ASP A 214 2.59 15.56 27.08
CA ASP A 214 1.43 16.19 27.70
C ASP A 214 0.59 16.93 26.63
N ALA A 215 1.25 17.56 25.66
CA ALA A 215 0.61 18.31 24.58
C ALA A 215 -0.22 17.39 23.64
N VAL A 216 0.19 16.13 23.47
CA VAL A 216 -0.52 15.14 22.63
C VAL A 216 -1.36 14.14 23.46
N GLY A 217 -1.41 14.30 24.78
CA GLY A 217 -2.16 13.42 25.68
C GLY A 217 -1.62 11.97 25.74
N LEU A 218 -0.30 11.80 25.60
CA LEU A 218 0.35 10.48 25.60
C LEU A 218 0.78 10.06 27.01
N ASP A 219 -0.15 9.63 27.83
CA ASP A 219 0.02 9.23 29.24
C ASP A 219 -0.02 7.71 29.47
N ALA A 220 -0.71 6.95 28.61
CA ALA A 220 -0.78 5.50 28.71
C ALA A 220 0.59 4.85 28.59
N GLU A 221 0.98 4.02 29.58
CA GLU A 221 2.31 3.42 29.63
C GLU A 221 2.61 2.53 28.40
N ALA A 222 1.61 1.81 27.89
CA ALA A 222 1.75 0.98 26.69
C ALA A 222 2.01 1.83 25.44
N ALA A 223 1.33 2.97 25.30
CA ALA A 223 1.52 3.87 24.17
C ALA A 223 2.91 4.58 24.22
N VAL A 224 3.33 4.99 25.42
CA VAL A 224 4.68 5.53 25.65
C VAL A 224 5.76 4.47 25.31
N ALA A 225 5.53 3.21 25.73
CA ALA A 225 6.45 2.11 25.45
C ALA A 225 6.55 1.81 23.94
N ALA A 226 5.41 1.80 23.22
CA ALA A 226 5.39 1.62 21.78
C ALA A 226 6.15 2.74 21.06
N ALA A 227 5.86 4.00 21.40
CA ALA A 227 6.52 5.16 20.81
C ALA A 227 8.04 5.16 21.07
N GLY A 228 8.44 4.87 22.32
CA GLY A 228 9.85 4.77 22.68
C GLY A 228 10.59 3.63 21.99
N ALA A 229 9.91 2.52 21.71
CA ALA A 229 10.49 1.38 21.00
C ALA A 229 10.73 1.70 19.51
N VAL A 230 9.77 2.34 18.84
CA VAL A 230 9.94 2.82 17.45
C VAL A 230 11.12 3.77 17.36
N LEU A 231 11.18 4.78 18.24
CA LEU A 231 12.29 5.75 18.24
C LEU A 231 13.64 5.07 18.50
N ALA A 232 13.70 4.14 19.48
CA ALA A 232 14.90 3.35 19.77
C ALA A 232 15.36 2.50 18.57
N TYR A 233 14.41 1.94 17.84
CA TYR A 233 14.70 1.11 16.67
C TYR A 233 15.30 1.96 15.55
N VAL A 234 14.70 3.12 15.27
CA VAL A 234 15.22 4.08 14.25
C VAL A 234 16.62 4.59 14.65
N GLU A 235 16.87 4.88 15.92
CA GLU A 235 18.21 5.25 16.43
C GLU A 235 19.25 4.13 16.21
N THR A 236 18.87 2.89 16.46
CA THR A 236 19.78 1.73 16.33
C THR A 236 20.01 1.29 14.90
N THR A 237 19.13 1.61 13.97
CA THR A 237 19.31 1.36 12.53
C THR A 237 20.27 2.36 11.88
N GLY A 238 20.67 3.42 12.56
CA GLY A 238 21.66 4.38 12.09
C GLY A 238 21.25 5.20 10.86
N VAL A 239 19.95 5.28 10.58
CA VAL A 239 19.43 5.95 9.36
C VAL A 239 19.43 7.48 9.48
N GLY A 240 19.71 8.06 10.66
CA GLY A 240 19.69 9.52 10.88
C GLY A 240 18.29 10.16 10.84
N VAL A 241 17.25 9.37 10.62
CA VAL A 241 15.87 9.81 10.42
C VAL A 241 15.25 10.44 11.67
N THR A 242 15.76 10.14 12.86
CA THR A 242 15.26 10.73 14.11
C THR A 242 15.29 12.26 14.08
N ALA A 243 16.28 12.86 13.41
CA ALA A 243 16.35 14.32 13.26
C ALA A 243 15.19 14.90 12.42
N SER A 244 14.62 14.12 11.48
CA SER A 244 13.44 14.53 10.73
C SER A 244 12.13 14.35 11.50
N MET A 245 12.12 13.54 12.56
CA MET A 245 10.98 13.35 13.45
C MET A 245 10.90 14.54 14.43
N THR A 246 10.46 15.68 13.95
CA THR A 246 10.43 16.93 14.73
C THR A 246 9.20 17.08 15.60
N ARG A 247 8.15 16.29 15.33
CA ARG A 247 6.86 16.39 16.01
C ARG A 247 6.23 15.04 16.30
N LEU A 248 5.85 14.85 17.56
CA LEU A 248 4.96 13.76 17.98
C LEU A 248 3.50 14.19 17.77
N GLY A 249 2.73 13.39 17.04
CA GLY A 249 1.29 13.58 16.86
C GLY A 249 0.47 12.56 17.65
N PRO A 250 -0.77 12.88 18.05
CA PRO A 250 -1.67 11.89 18.62
C PRO A 250 -2.06 10.84 17.57
N LEU A 251 -2.31 9.64 18.04
CA LEU A 251 -3.03 8.63 17.27
C LEU A 251 -4.52 8.96 17.38
N ASP A 252 -5.07 9.60 16.35
CA ASP A 252 -6.48 10.03 16.29
C ASP A 252 -7.39 8.81 16.15
N ALA A 253 -7.52 8.02 17.21
CA ALA A 253 -8.34 6.82 17.20
C ALA A 253 -9.84 7.12 17.41
N GLY A 254 -10.18 8.32 17.93
CA GLY A 254 -11.57 8.73 18.20
C GLY A 254 -12.16 9.74 17.21
N ASP A 255 -11.33 10.42 16.41
CA ASP A 255 -11.75 11.51 15.51
C ASP A 255 -11.82 11.11 14.02
N ARG A 256 -11.65 9.82 13.73
CA ARG A 256 -11.69 9.28 12.36
C ARG A 256 -12.76 8.20 12.25
N VAL A 257 -13.35 8.09 11.08
CA VAL A 257 -14.28 7.01 10.73
C VAL A 257 -13.55 5.68 10.80
N THR A 258 -14.12 4.72 11.54
CA THR A 258 -13.59 3.37 11.61
C THR A 258 -13.90 2.63 10.31
N LEU A 259 -12.86 2.18 9.62
CA LEU A 259 -12.93 1.35 8.41
C LEU A 259 -11.99 0.16 8.59
N ASP A 260 -12.52 -1.03 8.70
CA ASP A 260 -11.70 -2.25 8.74
C ASP A 260 -11.15 -2.59 7.34
N ALA A 261 -10.22 -3.54 7.27
CA ALA A 261 -9.60 -3.96 6.01
C ALA A 261 -10.64 -4.49 5.02
N THR A 262 -11.58 -5.31 5.51
CA THR A 262 -12.67 -5.86 4.72
C THR A 262 -13.54 -4.76 4.10
N THR A 263 -13.90 -3.74 4.87
CA THR A 263 -14.69 -2.60 4.38
C THR A 263 -13.94 -1.80 3.31
N ARG A 264 -12.64 -1.52 3.51
CA ARG A 264 -11.83 -0.79 2.52
C ARG A 264 -11.73 -1.55 1.20
N ARG A 265 -11.53 -2.88 1.25
CA ARG A 265 -11.50 -3.77 0.08
C ARG A 265 -12.88 -3.88 -0.59
N ASN A 266 -13.93 -4.11 0.19
CA ASN A 266 -15.29 -4.24 -0.34
C ASN A 266 -15.81 -2.96 -1.01
N LEU A 267 -15.39 -1.79 -0.55
CA LEU A 267 -15.71 -0.50 -1.15
C LEU A 267 -14.73 -0.08 -2.24
N GLU A 268 -13.67 -0.86 -2.48
CA GLU A 268 -12.65 -0.62 -3.49
C GLU A 268 -12.09 0.82 -3.41
N LEU A 269 -11.70 1.23 -2.18
CA LEU A 269 -11.27 2.59 -1.92
C LEU A 269 -9.93 2.92 -2.60
N VAL A 270 -8.96 2.01 -2.52
CA VAL A 270 -7.58 2.19 -3.00
C VAL A 270 -7.05 1.01 -3.80
N GLU A 271 -7.74 -0.12 -3.69
CA GLU A 271 -7.45 -1.37 -4.40
C GLU A 271 -8.77 -2.06 -4.72
N THR A 272 -8.90 -2.63 -5.93
CA THR A 272 -10.08 -3.42 -6.32
C THR A 272 -10.07 -4.77 -5.63
N MET A 273 -11.20 -5.49 -5.63
CA MET A 273 -11.27 -6.87 -5.13
C MET A 273 -10.32 -7.84 -5.86
N GLN A 274 -9.77 -7.46 -7.01
CA GLN A 274 -8.86 -8.25 -7.86
C GLN A 274 -7.39 -7.87 -7.64
N GLY A 275 -7.10 -6.85 -6.80
CA GLY A 275 -5.76 -6.37 -6.51
C GLY A 275 -5.26 -5.26 -7.45
N ASP A 276 -6.12 -4.70 -8.31
CA ASP A 276 -5.76 -3.62 -9.20
C ASP A 276 -5.93 -2.25 -8.50
N THR A 277 -5.09 -1.29 -8.83
CA THR A 277 -5.22 0.10 -8.34
C THR A 277 -6.13 0.95 -9.24
N ASP A 278 -6.25 0.61 -10.53
CA ASP A 278 -7.17 1.24 -11.45
C ASP A 278 -8.61 0.78 -11.23
N GLY A 279 -9.59 1.67 -11.37
CA GLY A 279 -10.99 1.36 -11.12
C GLY A 279 -11.41 1.47 -9.66
N THR A 280 -10.57 2.06 -8.81
CA THR A 280 -10.85 2.34 -7.40
C THR A 280 -11.48 3.72 -7.20
N LEU A 281 -11.99 4.00 -5.99
CA LEU A 281 -12.44 5.36 -5.65
C LEU A 281 -11.29 6.36 -5.76
N LEU A 282 -10.11 6.01 -5.23
CA LEU A 282 -8.93 6.88 -5.29
C LEU A 282 -8.57 7.19 -6.74
N SER A 283 -8.39 6.19 -7.60
CA SER A 283 -8.03 6.43 -9.01
C SER A 283 -9.07 7.27 -9.77
N THR A 284 -10.33 7.23 -9.34
CA THR A 284 -11.41 8.03 -9.96
C THR A 284 -11.32 9.51 -9.59
N VAL A 285 -11.01 9.84 -8.32
CA VAL A 285 -11.02 11.21 -7.81
C VAL A 285 -9.64 11.86 -7.74
N ASP A 286 -8.57 11.12 -7.99
CA ASP A 286 -7.20 11.62 -7.93
C ASP A 286 -6.87 12.46 -9.17
N HIS A 287 -6.94 13.76 -8.97
CA HIS A 287 -6.49 14.78 -9.92
C HIS A 287 -5.35 15.60 -9.35
N THR A 288 -4.61 15.05 -8.37
CA THR A 288 -3.47 15.74 -7.76
C THR A 288 -2.31 15.86 -8.75
N GLU A 289 -1.51 16.90 -8.57
CA GLU A 289 -0.30 17.17 -9.37
C GLU A 289 0.98 16.71 -8.66
N THR A 290 0.88 16.39 -7.35
CA THR A 290 2.03 16.05 -6.51
C THR A 290 1.84 14.70 -5.82
N ALA A 291 2.93 13.96 -5.62
CA ALA A 291 2.91 12.72 -4.84
C ALA A 291 2.46 12.94 -3.37
N ALA A 292 2.78 14.11 -2.80
CA ALA A 292 2.36 14.47 -1.45
C ALA A 292 0.84 14.70 -1.35
N GLY A 293 0.24 15.34 -2.38
CA GLY A 293 -1.21 15.51 -2.51
C GLY A 293 -1.94 14.18 -2.66
N SER A 294 -1.46 13.29 -3.53
CA SER A 294 -2.05 11.96 -3.74
C SER A 294 -2.03 11.12 -2.45
N ARG A 295 -0.92 11.14 -1.68
CA ARG A 295 -0.86 10.49 -0.37
C ARG A 295 -1.85 11.08 0.63
N LEU A 296 -2.02 12.39 0.66
CA LEU A 296 -2.98 13.04 1.55
C LEU A 296 -4.42 12.72 1.15
N LEU A 297 -4.72 12.69 -0.14
CA LEU A 297 -6.03 12.29 -0.66
C LEU A 297 -6.34 10.84 -0.27
N ARG A 298 -5.39 9.93 -0.43
CA ARG A 298 -5.51 8.53 0.04
C ARG A 298 -5.81 8.49 1.55
N GLU A 299 -5.07 9.26 2.38
CA GLU A 299 -5.31 9.34 3.83
C GLU A 299 -6.74 9.82 4.12
N TRP A 300 -7.24 10.85 3.41
CA TRP A 300 -8.59 11.38 3.63
C TRP A 300 -9.70 10.40 3.24
N LEU A 301 -9.51 9.61 2.19
CA LEU A 301 -10.47 8.60 1.75
C LEU A 301 -10.47 7.35 2.62
N THR A 302 -9.30 6.92 3.11
CA THR A 302 -9.17 5.68 3.92
C THR A 302 -9.38 5.91 5.42
N ALA A 303 -9.32 7.16 5.87
CA ALA A 303 -9.55 7.57 7.25
C ALA A 303 -10.26 8.95 7.31
N PRO A 304 -11.51 9.05 6.82
CA PRO A 304 -12.27 10.29 6.86
C PRO A 304 -12.42 10.82 8.29
N THR A 305 -12.54 12.13 8.45
CA THR A 305 -12.65 12.74 9.77
C THR A 305 -14.09 12.74 10.28
N GLN A 306 -14.26 12.67 11.62
CA GLN A 306 -15.52 12.90 12.31
C GLN A 306 -15.67 14.36 12.78
N ASP A 307 -14.60 15.17 12.70
CA ASP A 307 -14.67 16.59 13.07
C ASP A 307 -15.50 17.38 12.07
N ARG A 308 -16.69 17.74 12.49
CA ARG A 308 -17.65 18.53 11.67
C ARG A 308 -17.10 19.87 11.24
N THR A 309 -16.21 20.49 12.03
CA THR A 309 -15.60 21.78 11.72
C THR A 309 -14.63 21.61 10.56
N GLU A 310 -13.81 20.58 10.62
CA GLU A 310 -12.85 20.24 9.57
C GLU A 310 -13.56 19.81 8.29
N ILE A 311 -14.60 18.99 8.36
CA ILE A 311 -15.40 18.60 7.18
C ILE A 311 -15.98 19.85 6.50
N ARG A 312 -16.59 20.77 7.26
CA ARG A 312 -17.14 22.00 6.71
C ARG A 312 -16.06 22.88 6.07
N ARG A 313 -14.90 23.02 6.74
CA ARG A 313 -13.77 23.78 6.23
C ARG A 313 -13.32 23.26 4.86
N ARG A 314 -13.21 21.93 4.71
CA ARG A 314 -12.86 21.29 3.45
C ARG A 314 -13.93 21.51 2.37
N HIS A 315 -15.23 21.33 2.72
CA HIS A 315 -16.33 21.61 1.80
C HIS A 315 -16.33 23.06 1.33
N ASP A 316 -16.06 24.02 2.23
CA ASP A 316 -15.97 25.46 1.91
C ASP A 316 -14.80 25.72 0.94
N ALA A 317 -13.66 25.07 1.14
CA ALA A 317 -12.51 25.17 0.26
C ALA A 317 -12.78 24.57 -1.13
N VAL A 318 -13.39 23.38 -1.17
CA VAL A 318 -13.76 22.70 -2.42
C VAL A 318 -14.79 23.54 -3.20
N GLU A 319 -15.79 24.10 -2.52
CA GLU A 319 -16.78 24.99 -3.15
C GLU A 319 -16.14 26.23 -3.76
N ALA A 320 -15.27 26.89 -2.99
CA ALA A 320 -14.58 28.10 -3.45
C ALA A 320 -13.69 27.79 -4.67
N LEU A 321 -12.93 26.70 -4.64
CA LEU A 321 -12.07 26.26 -5.74
C LEU A 321 -12.87 25.80 -6.97
N ALA A 322 -14.00 25.09 -6.78
CA ALA A 322 -14.87 24.68 -7.87
C ALA A 322 -15.48 25.90 -8.60
N GLY A 323 -15.85 26.95 -7.83
CA GLY A 323 -16.39 28.21 -8.37
C GLY A 323 -15.34 29.11 -9.02
N ALA A 324 -14.03 28.92 -8.75
CA ALA A 324 -12.92 29.75 -9.22
C ALA A 324 -12.01 29.00 -10.22
N ALA A 325 -12.57 28.48 -11.32
CA ALA A 325 -11.90 27.59 -12.26
C ALA A 325 -10.51 28.09 -12.72
N LEU A 326 -10.38 29.37 -13.11
CA LEU A 326 -9.09 29.91 -13.58
C LEU A 326 -8.02 29.94 -12.48
N ALA A 327 -8.41 30.29 -11.24
CA ALA A 327 -7.47 30.29 -10.12
C ALA A 327 -7.08 28.86 -9.75
N ARG A 328 -8.05 27.93 -9.70
CA ARG A 328 -7.79 26.51 -9.49
C ARG A 328 -6.83 25.93 -10.51
N ASP A 329 -7.06 26.16 -11.81
CA ASP A 329 -6.20 25.66 -12.87
C ASP A 329 -4.79 26.26 -12.76
N ARG A 330 -4.67 27.56 -12.38
CA ARG A 330 -3.36 28.18 -12.13
C ARG A 330 -2.64 27.61 -10.91
N LEU A 331 -3.36 27.32 -9.83
CA LEU A 331 -2.78 26.65 -8.65
C LEU A 331 -2.24 25.25 -9.03
N ARG A 332 -3.02 24.47 -9.79
CA ARG A 332 -2.59 23.15 -10.27
C ARG A 332 -1.37 23.24 -11.18
N GLU A 333 -1.36 24.19 -12.12
CA GLU A 333 -0.20 24.42 -12.99
C GLU A 333 1.08 24.73 -12.18
N LEU A 334 0.97 25.58 -11.14
CA LEU A 334 2.11 25.92 -10.25
C LEU A 334 2.58 24.73 -9.43
N LEU A 335 1.67 23.87 -8.97
CA LEU A 335 1.99 22.68 -8.19
C LEU A 335 2.57 21.54 -9.04
N SER A 336 2.28 21.56 -10.35
CA SER A 336 2.72 20.50 -11.26
C SER A 336 4.25 20.38 -11.29
N GLY A 337 4.74 19.15 -11.04
CA GLY A 337 6.18 18.87 -11.00
C GLY A 337 6.88 19.31 -9.70
N THR A 338 6.14 19.80 -8.70
CA THR A 338 6.71 20.14 -7.39
C THR A 338 7.14 18.89 -6.64
N ALA A 339 8.38 18.88 -6.18
CA ALA A 339 8.93 17.79 -5.39
C ALA A 339 8.28 17.69 -3.99
N ASP A 340 8.35 16.53 -3.39
CA ASP A 340 7.87 16.27 -2.03
C ASP A 340 8.79 16.90 -0.97
N VAL A 341 8.45 18.11 -0.56
CA VAL A 341 9.26 18.93 0.38
C VAL A 341 9.48 18.22 1.72
N ALA A 342 8.50 17.47 2.22
CA ALA A 342 8.64 16.75 3.48
C ALA A 342 9.70 15.63 3.39
N ARG A 343 9.76 14.94 2.26
CA ARG A 343 10.81 13.94 1.99
C ARG A 343 12.17 14.58 1.78
N LEU A 344 12.23 15.71 1.09
CA LEU A 344 13.48 16.45 0.91
C LEU A 344 14.04 16.92 2.26
N ALA A 345 13.19 17.42 3.15
CA ALA A 345 13.57 17.77 4.52
C ALA A 345 14.12 16.56 5.29
N ALA A 346 13.48 15.40 5.20
CA ALA A 346 13.97 14.17 5.81
C ALA A 346 15.33 13.72 5.23
N ARG A 347 15.54 13.86 3.92
CA ARG A 347 16.82 13.57 3.28
C ARG A 347 17.93 14.54 3.68
N ALA A 348 17.61 15.82 3.88
CA ALA A 348 18.58 16.79 4.38
C ALA A 348 19.00 16.45 5.82
N THR A 349 18.05 16.12 6.70
CA THR A 349 18.33 15.80 8.11
C THR A 349 19.13 14.51 8.29
N ASN A 350 18.94 13.51 7.42
CA ASN A 350 19.72 12.27 7.47
C ASN A 350 21.03 12.33 6.67
N GLY A 351 21.36 13.49 6.08
CA GLY A 351 22.59 13.71 5.36
C GLY A 351 22.64 13.15 3.93
N SER A 352 21.54 12.58 3.43
CA SER A 352 21.47 11.96 2.08
C SER A 352 20.98 12.89 0.97
N ALA A 353 20.55 14.12 1.32
CA ALA A 353 20.15 15.09 0.30
C ALA A 353 21.32 15.53 -0.57
N GLY A 354 21.18 15.33 -1.87
CA GLY A 354 22.15 15.79 -2.87
C GLY A 354 21.85 17.20 -3.40
N PRO A 355 22.70 17.74 -4.31
CA PRO A 355 22.50 19.05 -4.90
C PRO A 355 21.12 19.26 -5.56
N ARG A 356 20.63 18.27 -6.31
CA ARG A 356 19.31 18.32 -6.94
C ARG A 356 18.18 18.48 -5.92
N ASP A 357 18.30 17.82 -4.77
CA ASP A 357 17.31 17.91 -3.71
C ASP A 357 17.25 19.31 -3.10
N LEU A 358 18.44 19.93 -2.89
CA LEU A 358 18.54 21.30 -2.36
C LEU A 358 17.94 22.31 -3.34
N VAL A 359 18.19 22.14 -4.65
CA VAL A 359 17.54 22.96 -5.70
C VAL A 359 16.02 22.74 -5.73
N ALA A 360 15.55 21.51 -5.53
CA ALA A 360 14.13 21.24 -5.45
C ALA A 360 13.47 21.89 -4.22
N VAL A 361 14.14 21.94 -3.07
CA VAL A 361 13.70 22.71 -1.88
C VAL A 361 13.60 24.21 -2.20
N ARG A 362 14.65 24.78 -2.82
CA ARG A 362 14.64 26.18 -3.27
C ARG A 362 13.45 26.47 -4.18
N THR A 363 13.24 25.62 -5.19
CA THR A 363 12.14 25.77 -6.15
C THR A 363 10.78 25.75 -5.45
N ALA A 364 10.55 24.81 -4.54
CA ALA A 364 9.30 24.67 -3.80
C ALA A 364 9.03 25.89 -2.89
N LEU A 365 10.06 26.44 -2.22
CA LEU A 365 9.94 27.66 -1.43
C LEU A 365 9.59 28.87 -2.30
N GLY A 366 10.16 28.95 -3.51
CA GLY A 366 9.87 29.99 -4.49
C GLY A 366 8.44 29.98 -5.02
N LEU A 367 7.73 28.85 -4.95
CA LEU A 367 6.32 28.76 -5.33
C LEU A 367 5.36 29.43 -4.36
N LEU A 368 5.71 29.54 -3.06
CA LEU A 368 4.80 30.11 -2.05
C LEU A 368 4.29 31.51 -2.41
N PRO A 369 5.13 32.48 -2.80
CA PRO A 369 4.65 33.79 -3.22
C PRO A 369 3.83 33.76 -4.53
N GLU A 370 4.13 32.84 -5.45
CA GLU A 370 3.36 32.68 -6.70
C GLU A 370 1.97 32.10 -6.44
N LEU A 371 1.86 31.10 -5.56
CA LEU A 371 0.58 30.54 -5.11
C LEU A 371 -0.24 31.61 -4.37
N ALA A 372 0.38 32.40 -3.49
CA ALA A 372 -0.30 33.50 -2.82
C ALA A 372 -0.79 34.57 -3.81
N ALA A 373 -0.01 34.90 -4.84
CA ALA A 373 -0.41 35.82 -5.91
C ALA A 373 -1.55 35.28 -6.78
N ALA A 374 -1.57 33.95 -7.04
CA ALA A 374 -2.65 33.30 -7.80
C ALA A 374 -4.01 33.36 -7.09
N VAL A 375 -4.01 33.53 -5.76
CA VAL A 375 -5.21 33.63 -4.91
C VAL A 375 -5.61 35.06 -4.60
N ALA A 376 -4.67 36.01 -4.54
CA ALA A 376 -4.83 37.35 -3.93
C ALA A 376 -6.00 38.20 -4.50
N ASP A 377 -6.23 38.22 -5.81
CA ASP A 377 -7.25 39.01 -6.46
C ASP A 377 -8.45 38.15 -6.92
N THR A 378 -8.69 37.03 -6.25
CA THR A 378 -9.77 36.08 -6.59
C THR A 378 -10.72 35.91 -5.42
N PRO A 379 -11.87 35.23 -5.63
CA PRO A 379 -12.75 34.84 -4.51
C PRO A 379 -12.11 33.94 -3.46
N LEU A 380 -10.91 33.41 -3.72
CA LEU A 380 -10.14 32.56 -2.80
C LEU A 380 -9.29 33.34 -1.79
N SER A 381 -9.20 34.69 -1.93
CA SER A 381 -8.35 35.53 -1.10
C SER A 381 -8.75 35.60 0.38
N ASP A 382 -10.03 35.37 0.66
CA ASP A 382 -10.60 35.28 2.01
C ASP A 382 -11.24 33.91 2.18
N GLY A 383 -10.77 33.12 3.13
CA GLY A 383 -11.36 31.83 3.45
C GLY A 383 -10.35 30.66 3.51
N PRO A 384 -10.84 29.41 3.53
CA PRO A 384 -10.02 28.24 3.86
C PRO A 384 -8.78 28.03 2.98
N VAL A 385 -8.82 28.45 1.72
CA VAL A 385 -7.67 28.32 0.79
C VAL A 385 -6.56 29.30 1.18
N ALA A 386 -6.93 30.55 1.51
CA ALA A 386 -5.96 31.55 1.98
C ALA A 386 -5.40 31.17 3.35
N ASP A 387 -6.24 30.59 4.23
CA ASP A 387 -5.81 30.10 5.55
C ASP A 387 -4.76 28.97 5.43
N VAL A 388 -4.94 28.06 4.46
CA VAL A 388 -3.96 26.99 4.17
C VAL A 388 -2.62 27.60 3.72
N LEU A 389 -2.64 28.56 2.79
CA LEU A 389 -1.42 29.24 2.32
C LEU A 389 -0.73 30.09 3.40
N ALA A 390 -1.45 30.50 4.43
CA ALA A 390 -0.89 31.27 5.55
C ALA A 390 -0.25 30.42 6.67
N GLN A 391 -0.35 29.08 6.61
CA GLN A 391 0.19 28.20 7.65
C GLN A 391 1.71 28.25 7.81
N PRO A 392 2.53 28.23 6.73
CA PRO A 392 3.97 28.36 6.86
C PRO A 392 4.38 29.76 7.30
N ASP A 393 5.47 29.85 8.08
CA ASP A 393 6.11 31.14 8.34
C ASP A 393 6.72 31.71 7.05
N GLN A 394 6.00 32.68 6.45
CA GLN A 394 6.37 33.27 5.18
C GLN A 394 7.71 34.03 5.23
N SER A 395 8.12 34.56 6.43
CA SER A 395 9.39 35.25 6.58
C SER A 395 10.54 34.25 6.58
N ALA A 396 10.42 33.20 7.40
CA ALA A 396 11.42 32.16 7.48
C ALA A 396 11.57 31.40 6.14
N ALA A 397 10.45 31.14 5.44
CA ALA A 397 10.46 30.51 4.13
C ALA A 397 11.20 31.36 3.09
N ARG A 398 10.98 32.68 3.11
CA ARG A 398 11.68 33.60 2.21
C ARG A 398 13.17 33.73 2.55
N GLU A 399 13.54 33.82 3.82
CA GLU A 399 14.94 33.88 4.25
C GLU A 399 15.72 32.65 3.77
N LEU A 400 15.13 31.44 3.95
CA LEU A 400 15.74 30.21 3.45
C LEU A 400 15.80 30.18 1.92
N TYR A 401 14.75 30.64 1.24
CA TYR A 401 14.77 30.75 -0.23
C TYR A 401 15.90 31.64 -0.73
N GLU A 402 16.06 32.86 -0.16
CA GLU A 402 17.10 33.83 -0.53
C GLU A 402 18.51 33.27 -0.26
N GLU A 403 18.69 32.52 0.83
CA GLU A 403 19.94 31.80 1.12
C GLU A 403 20.27 30.75 0.07
N LEU A 404 19.31 29.86 -0.22
CA LEU A 404 19.48 28.81 -1.23
C LEU A 404 19.67 29.37 -2.65
N GLU A 405 18.98 30.46 -3.00
CA GLU A 405 19.15 31.15 -4.28
C GLU A 405 20.54 31.75 -4.44
N SER A 406 21.15 32.24 -3.34
CA SER A 406 22.50 32.72 -3.36
C SER A 406 23.57 31.63 -3.37
N ALA A 407 23.27 30.47 -2.77
CA ALA A 407 24.24 29.38 -2.59
C ALA A 407 24.31 28.40 -3.77
N LEU A 408 23.20 28.14 -4.41
CA LEU A 408 23.08 27.05 -5.40
C LEU A 408 23.01 27.57 -6.83
N ALA A 409 23.76 26.96 -7.73
CA ALA A 409 23.67 27.21 -9.16
C ALA A 409 22.26 26.92 -9.70
N ALA A 410 21.93 27.48 -10.86
CA ALA A 410 20.59 27.30 -11.46
C ALA A 410 20.39 25.85 -11.91
N ASP A 411 21.38 25.25 -12.50
CA ASP A 411 21.40 23.82 -12.92
C ASP A 411 22.65 23.14 -12.34
N PRO A 412 22.52 22.34 -11.28
CA PRO A 412 23.65 21.65 -10.65
C PRO A 412 24.26 20.52 -11.51
N ASP A 413 23.60 20.17 -12.61
CA ASP A 413 24.08 19.15 -13.58
C ASP A 413 24.84 19.75 -14.75
N ASP A 414 24.90 21.07 -14.87
CA ASP A 414 25.73 21.71 -15.89
C ASP A 414 27.22 21.57 -15.53
N PRO A 415 28.00 20.79 -16.29
CA PRO A 415 29.42 20.57 -15.99
C PRO A 415 30.26 21.87 -15.99
N GLY A 416 29.69 22.96 -16.51
CA GLY A 416 30.34 24.27 -16.61
C GLY A 416 30.13 25.15 -15.40
N GLU A 417 28.99 25.07 -14.76
CA GLU A 417 28.61 25.98 -13.67
C GLU A 417 28.99 25.46 -12.27
N GLY A 418 29.11 24.15 -12.08
CA GLY A 418 29.30 23.51 -10.77
C GLY A 418 27.99 23.50 -9.94
N VAL A 419 28.09 23.13 -8.68
CA VAL A 419 26.92 23.01 -7.76
C VAL A 419 26.67 24.32 -7.01
N ILE A 420 27.73 24.98 -6.58
CA ILE A 420 27.68 26.23 -5.82
C ILE A 420 27.70 27.41 -6.79
N ALA A 421 26.82 28.38 -6.54
CA ALA A 421 26.70 29.57 -7.38
C ALA A 421 27.96 30.47 -7.31
N PRO A 422 28.40 31.02 -8.44
CA PRO A 422 29.48 31.99 -8.43
C PRO A 422 29.19 33.22 -7.53
N GLY A 423 30.15 33.59 -6.71
CA GLY A 423 30.02 34.71 -5.77
C GLY A 423 29.51 34.32 -4.38
N TYR A 424 29.20 33.05 -4.12
CA TYR A 424 28.80 32.55 -2.82
C TYR A 424 29.98 32.40 -1.85
N ASP A 425 31.11 31.84 -2.34
CA ASP A 425 32.33 31.68 -1.55
C ASP A 425 33.58 32.23 -2.29
N GLU A 426 34.33 33.15 -1.65
CA GLU A 426 35.50 33.78 -2.27
C GLU A 426 36.66 32.78 -2.53
N GLU A 427 36.83 31.74 -1.72
CA GLU A 427 37.90 30.74 -1.90
C GLU A 427 37.58 29.82 -3.09
N LEU A 428 36.33 29.36 -3.23
CA LEU A 428 35.88 28.54 -4.35
C LEU A 428 36.01 29.33 -5.67
N ASP A 429 35.51 30.57 -5.70
CA ASP A 429 35.62 31.46 -6.88
C ASP A 429 37.08 31.60 -7.33
N GLY A 430 38.00 31.83 -6.37
CA GLY A 430 39.43 31.92 -6.68
C GLY A 430 40.02 30.63 -7.27
N VAL A 431 39.63 29.49 -6.74
CA VAL A 431 40.05 28.16 -7.26
C VAL A 431 39.47 27.90 -8.66
N VAL A 432 38.23 28.30 -8.92
CA VAL A 432 37.59 28.17 -10.24
C VAL A 432 38.27 29.03 -11.26
N ASP A 433 38.56 30.31 -10.94
CA ASP A 433 39.29 31.24 -11.81
C ASP A 433 40.70 30.70 -12.15
N ASP A 434 41.44 30.22 -11.16
CA ASP A 434 42.78 29.62 -11.36
C ASP A 434 42.71 28.36 -12.23
N TYR A 435 41.68 27.51 -12.02
CA TYR A 435 41.46 26.31 -12.82
C TYR A 435 41.15 26.64 -14.28
N GLU A 436 40.23 27.57 -14.52
CA GLU A 436 39.90 28.03 -15.88
C GLU A 436 41.13 28.62 -16.60
N ALA A 437 41.89 29.48 -15.91
CA ALA A 437 43.13 30.02 -16.47
C ALA A 437 44.15 28.92 -16.81
N ALA A 438 44.27 27.90 -15.97
CA ALA A 438 45.15 26.77 -16.23
C ALA A 438 44.69 25.92 -17.43
N ARG A 439 43.36 25.74 -17.60
CA ARG A 439 42.75 25.04 -18.73
C ARG A 439 42.91 25.82 -20.04
N GLU A 440 42.62 27.13 -20.04
CA GLU A 440 42.80 28.00 -21.20
C GLU A 440 44.25 27.95 -21.68
N TRP A 441 45.20 27.92 -20.72
CA TRP A 441 46.61 27.75 -21.08
C TRP A 441 46.89 26.43 -21.81
N LEU A 442 46.28 25.34 -21.41
CA LEU A 442 46.38 24.01 -22.09
C LEU A 442 45.73 24.02 -23.48
N ASP A 443 44.55 24.61 -23.60
CA ASP A 443 43.81 24.72 -24.86
C ASP A 443 44.56 25.57 -25.89
N GLU A 444 45.20 26.65 -25.47
CA GLU A 444 46.01 27.49 -26.33
C GLU A 444 47.40 26.90 -26.64
N LEU A 445 47.85 25.90 -25.89
CA LEU A 445 49.22 25.36 -26.02
C LEU A 445 49.51 24.87 -27.45
N ALA A 446 48.60 24.18 -28.10
CA ALA A 446 48.78 23.68 -29.47
C ALA A 446 49.08 24.81 -30.47
N ASP A 447 48.36 25.93 -30.35
CA ASP A 447 48.53 27.08 -31.26
C ASP A 447 49.72 27.93 -30.86
N ARG A 448 50.10 27.99 -29.61
CA ARG A 448 51.32 28.62 -29.11
C ARG A 448 52.55 27.88 -29.62
N GLU A 449 52.57 26.55 -29.52
CA GLU A 449 53.67 25.70 -29.97
C GLU A 449 53.82 25.71 -31.50
N LYS A 450 52.69 25.72 -32.26
CA LYS A 450 52.71 25.91 -33.73
C LYS A 450 53.40 27.23 -34.11
N ARG A 451 53.07 28.34 -33.45
CA ARG A 451 53.59 29.68 -33.73
C ARG A 451 55.05 29.82 -33.30
N ARG A 452 55.43 29.29 -32.10
CA ARG A 452 56.74 29.45 -31.50
C ARG A 452 57.83 28.62 -32.21
N HIS A 453 57.47 27.40 -32.65
CA HIS A 453 58.40 26.43 -33.20
C HIS A 453 58.17 26.11 -34.68
N GLY A 454 57.21 26.72 -35.34
CA GLY A 454 56.88 26.48 -36.76
C GLY A 454 56.36 25.08 -37.03
N LEU A 455 55.89 24.38 -36.06
CA LEU A 455 55.42 23.01 -36.19
C LEU A 455 54.04 22.95 -36.87
N SER A 456 53.91 22.01 -37.82
CA SER A 456 52.63 21.73 -38.47
C SER A 456 51.95 20.51 -37.80
N HIS A 457 50.58 20.52 -37.77
CA HIS A 457 49.83 19.43 -37.21
C HIS A 457 50.16 19.09 -35.74
N VAL A 458 50.14 20.11 -34.88
CA VAL A 458 50.24 19.97 -33.40
C VAL A 458 48.84 19.96 -32.79
N THR A 459 48.57 18.98 -31.97
CA THR A 459 47.38 18.87 -31.08
C THR A 459 47.84 18.59 -29.67
N VAL A 460 47.14 19.14 -28.69
CA VAL A 460 47.26 18.79 -27.27
C VAL A 460 46.04 17.93 -26.92
N ASP A 461 46.27 16.81 -26.27
CA ASP A 461 45.22 15.87 -25.94
C ASP A 461 45.59 15.13 -24.63
N ARG A 462 44.63 14.48 -23.97
CA ARG A 462 44.82 13.74 -22.71
C ARG A 462 44.38 12.30 -22.86
N ASN A 463 45.05 11.35 -22.25
CA ASN A 463 44.55 9.99 -22.08
C ASN A 463 44.86 9.46 -20.66
N LYS A 464 44.12 8.43 -20.25
CA LYS A 464 44.21 7.84 -18.88
C LYS A 464 45.60 7.31 -18.53
N THR A 465 46.44 6.95 -19.52
CA THR A 465 47.76 6.29 -19.29
C THR A 465 48.91 7.28 -19.34
N ASP A 466 48.92 8.20 -20.31
CA ASP A 466 50.04 9.06 -20.66
C ASP A 466 49.86 10.50 -20.10
N GLY A 467 48.67 10.86 -19.53
CA GLY A 467 48.34 12.22 -19.13
C GLY A 467 48.12 13.15 -20.33
N TYR A 468 48.40 14.44 -20.16
CA TYR A 468 48.41 15.41 -21.25
C TYR A 468 49.70 15.27 -22.11
N TYR A 469 49.55 15.36 -23.42
CA TYR A 469 50.64 15.24 -24.34
C TYR A 469 50.45 16.17 -25.57
N VAL A 470 51.58 16.61 -26.12
CA VAL A 470 51.63 17.28 -27.42
C VAL A 470 51.81 16.23 -28.48
N GLN A 471 50.88 16.11 -29.41
CA GLN A 471 50.97 15.21 -30.55
C GLN A 471 51.39 15.99 -31.79
N VAL A 472 52.50 15.57 -32.41
CA VAL A 472 53.09 16.21 -33.61
C VAL A 472 53.06 15.20 -34.75
N GLY A 473 52.67 15.67 -35.95
CA GLY A 473 52.73 14.85 -37.15
C GLY A 473 54.17 14.42 -37.51
N LYS A 474 54.31 13.17 -37.99
CA LYS A 474 55.66 12.59 -38.30
C LYS A 474 56.50 13.45 -39.18
N SER A 475 55.92 14.26 -40.07
CA SER A 475 56.63 15.17 -40.97
C SER A 475 57.35 16.33 -40.28
N SER A 476 56.94 16.68 -39.10
CA SER A 476 57.52 17.77 -38.29
C SER A 476 58.04 17.25 -36.90
N ALA A 477 58.04 15.94 -36.70
CA ALA A 477 58.44 15.32 -35.44
C ALA A 477 59.99 15.35 -35.22
N ASP A 478 60.75 15.58 -36.22
CA ASP A 478 62.22 15.70 -36.17
C ASP A 478 62.65 17.19 -35.96
N ASP A 479 61.74 18.16 -36.17
CA ASP A 479 61.94 19.59 -35.97
C ASP A 479 61.47 20.07 -34.53
N VAL A 480 61.07 19.13 -33.65
CA VAL A 480 60.68 19.47 -32.27
C VAL A 480 61.92 19.90 -31.46
N PRO A 481 61.79 20.87 -30.53
CA PRO A 481 62.89 21.31 -29.63
C PRO A 481 63.43 20.18 -28.77
N GLU A 482 64.70 20.28 -28.31
CA GLU A 482 65.36 19.28 -27.45
C GLU A 482 64.67 19.03 -26.11
N HIS A 483 63.87 19.98 -25.62
CA HIS A 483 63.13 19.86 -24.37
C HIS A 483 61.83 19.05 -24.49
N TYR A 484 61.46 18.60 -25.72
CA TYR A 484 60.31 17.70 -25.96
C TYR A 484 60.78 16.25 -25.74
N ARG A 485 60.28 15.65 -24.67
CA ARG A 485 60.54 14.25 -24.34
C ARG A 485 59.50 13.39 -25.05
N GLU A 486 59.96 12.55 -26.01
CA GLU A 486 59.07 11.58 -26.68
C GLU A 486 58.58 10.50 -25.68
N ILE A 487 57.27 10.31 -25.63
CA ILE A 487 56.63 9.28 -24.78
C ILE A 487 56.06 8.12 -25.64
N LYS A 488 55.67 8.42 -26.91
CA LYS A 488 55.06 7.36 -27.75
C LYS A 488 55.20 7.69 -29.25
N THR A 489 55.57 6.69 -30.03
CA THR A 489 55.55 6.77 -31.53
C THR A 489 54.31 6.05 -32.04
N LEU A 490 53.45 6.75 -32.78
CA LEU A 490 52.28 6.22 -33.49
C LEU A 490 52.58 6.09 -35.01
N LYS A 491 51.63 5.50 -35.77
CA LYS A 491 51.81 5.28 -37.21
C LYS A 491 52.07 6.59 -38.02
N ASN A 492 51.35 7.68 -37.67
CA ASN A 492 51.38 8.97 -38.40
C ASN A 492 51.81 10.15 -37.54
N SER A 493 52.09 10.00 -36.24
CA SER A 493 52.45 11.06 -35.32
C SER A 493 53.35 10.54 -34.20
N LYS A 494 53.97 11.44 -33.46
CA LYS A 494 54.70 11.17 -32.20
C LYS A 494 54.03 11.98 -31.07
N ARG A 495 54.06 11.45 -29.85
CA ARG A 495 53.58 12.11 -28.61
C ARG A 495 54.75 12.54 -27.78
N PHE A 496 54.71 13.76 -27.30
CA PHE A 496 55.73 14.37 -26.48
C PHE A 496 55.15 14.99 -25.20
N VAL A 497 55.96 15.08 -24.20
CA VAL A 497 55.70 15.80 -22.97
C VAL A 497 56.83 16.78 -22.75
N THR A 498 56.50 18.01 -22.29
CA THR A 498 57.45 19.01 -21.81
C THR A 498 57.34 19.19 -20.31
N ASP A 499 58.40 19.68 -19.65
CA ASP A 499 58.35 19.89 -18.19
C ASP A 499 57.30 20.95 -17.82
N GLU A 500 57.06 21.95 -18.68
CA GLU A 500 56.04 22.97 -18.53
C GLU A 500 54.63 22.39 -18.63
N LEU A 501 54.39 21.49 -19.58
CA LEU A 501 53.11 20.74 -19.73
C LEU A 501 52.87 19.88 -18.49
N ALA A 502 53.85 19.13 -18.00
CA ALA A 502 53.77 18.29 -16.84
C ALA A 502 53.55 19.08 -15.54
N GLU A 503 54.05 20.31 -15.46
CA GLU A 503 53.81 21.21 -14.33
C GLU A 503 52.36 21.74 -14.34
N ARG A 504 51.88 22.18 -15.52
CA ARG A 504 50.50 22.63 -15.71
C ARG A 504 49.47 21.55 -15.49
N GLU A 505 49.77 20.34 -15.93
CA GLU A 505 48.90 19.18 -15.66
C GLU A 505 48.72 18.93 -14.16
N ARG A 506 49.83 18.95 -13.41
CA ARG A 506 49.76 18.79 -11.94
C ARG A 506 49.05 19.95 -11.27
N GLU A 507 49.12 21.17 -11.82
CA GLU A 507 48.38 22.32 -11.33
C GLU A 507 46.87 22.15 -11.55
N VAL A 508 46.46 21.78 -12.78
CA VAL A 508 45.04 21.51 -13.10
C VAL A 508 44.47 20.40 -12.19
N LEU A 509 45.17 19.30 -12.04
CA LEU A 509 44.71 18.22 -11.17
C LEU A 509 44.54 18.64 -9.69
N ARG A 510 45.48 19.46 -9.18
CA ARG A 510 45.35 19.95 -7.79
C ARG A 510 44.19 20.97 -7.61
N LEU A 511 43.94 21.81 -8.60
CA LEU A 511 42.84 22.75 -8.59
C LEU A 511 41.50 22.06 -8.74
N GLU A 512 41.44 21.01 -9.60
CA GLU A 512 40.26 20.15 -9.73
C GLU A 512 39.93 19.47 -8.40
N GLU A 513 40.88 18.81 -7.74
CA GLU A 513 40.71 18.17 -6.43
C GLU A 513 40.29 19.18 -5.34
N ARG A 514 40.90 20.38 -5.32
CA ARG A 514 40.53 21.42 -4.35
C ARG A 514 39.14 22.00 -4.61
N ARG A 515 38.77 22.18 -5.86
CA ARG A 515 37.41 22.58 -6.26
C ARG A 515 36.38 21.58 -5.78
N GLU A 516 36.56 20.30 -6.09
CA GLU A 516 35.65 19.22 -5.68
C GLU A 516 35.51 19.15 -4.15
N GLN A 517 36.62 19.30 -3.42
CA GLN A 517 36.62 19.30 -1.97
C GLN A 517 35.80 20.50 -1.39
N LEU A 518 36.06 21.71 -1.90
CA LEU A 518 35.36 22.94 -1.44
C LEU A 518 33.86 22.86 -1.78
N GLU A 519 33.51 22.44 -3.00
CA GLU A 519 32.11 22.27 -3.38
C GLU A 519 31.42 21.26 -2.46
N SER A 520 32.05 20.15 -2.12
CA SER A 520 31.49 19.15 -1.19
C SER A 520 31.32 19.69 0.23
N GLU A 521 32.28 20.47 0.74
CA GLU A 521 32.21 21.14 2.05
C GLU A 521 31.02 22.12 2.08
N LEU A 522 30.89 23.00 1.08
CA LEU A 522 29.83 24.00 0.98
C LEU A 522 28.46 23.38 0.77
N VAL A 523 28.33 22.34 -0.07
CA VAL A 523 27.07 21.58 -0.21
C VAL A 523 26.66 20.98 1.13
N THR A 524 27.61 20.52 1.94
CA THR A 524 27.33 19.98 3.28
C THR A 524 26.80 21.09 4.21
N GLU A 525 27.39 22.29 4.20
CA GLU A 525 26.91 23.43 4.97
C GLU A 525 25.48 23.84 4.56
N VAL A 526 25.21 23.93 3.24
CA VAL A 526 23.87 24.26 2.73
C VAL A 526 22.85 23.18 3.13
N ARG A 527 23.23 21.90 3.07
CA ARG A 527 22.38 20.80 3.53
C ARG A 527 22.05 20.90 5.01
N GLU A 528 23.02 21.25 5.86
CA GLU A 528 22.83 21.46 7.30
C GLU A 528 21.83 22.60 7.56
N ARG A 529 21.88 23.70 6.80
CA ARG A 529 20.90 24.78 6.86
C ARG A 529 19.48 24.35 6.52
N VAL A 530 19.33 23.53 5.46
CA VAL A 530 18.04 22.93 5.10
C VAL A 530 17.54 21.98 6.21
N ALA A 531 18.44 21.20 6.82
CA ALA A 531 18.13 20.31 7.93
C ALA A 531 17.66 21.08 9.18
N GLU A 532 18.30 22.20 9.52
CA GLU A 532 17.87 23.10 10.62
C GLU A 532 16.44 23.64 10.41
N ALA A 533 16.01 23.80 9.15
CA ALA A 533 14.69 24.30 8.78
C ALA A 533 13.63 23.18 8.59
N ALA A 534 13.90 21.94 9.04
CA ALA A 534 13.04 20.77 8.78
C ALA A 534 11.57 20.97 9.19
N GLU A 535 11.29 21.60 10.34
CA GLU A 535 9.92 21.86 10.80
C GLU A 535 9.16 22.84 9.87
N LEU A 536 9.84 23.89 9.42
CA LEU A 536 9.31 24.82 8.43
C LEU A 536 8.97 24.06 7.13
N LEU A 537 9.92 23.28 6.62
CA LEU A 537 9.75 22.53 5.37
C LEU A 537 8.65 21.45 5.45
N GLN A 538 8.51 20.80 6.60
CA GLN A 538 7.38 19.90 6.84
C GLN A 538 6.04 20.65 6.83
N THR A 539 6.01 21.90 7.33
CA THR A 539 4.79 22.72 7.28
C THR A 539 4.49 23.17 5.85
N VAL A 540 5.50 23.60 5.09
CA VAL A 540 5.38 23.91 3.66
C VAL A 540 4.87 22.69 2.89
N GLY A 541 5.47 21.52 3.09
CA GLY A 541 5.04 20.28 2.43
C GLY A 541 3.57 19.91 2.70
N ARG A 542 3.12 20.07 3.96
CA ARG A 542 1.70 19.87 4.31
C ARG A 542 0.78 20.87 3.63
N THR A 543 1.16 22.14 3.58
CA THR A 543 0.41 23.21 2.90
C THR A 543 0.25 22.92 1.41
N LEU A 544 1.33 22.55 0.72
CA LEU A 544 1.28 22.21 -0.70
C LEU A 544 0.42 20.96 -0.97
N ALA A 545 0.58 19.91 -0.16
CA ALA A 545 -0.22 18.69 -0.27
C ALA A 545 -1.72 18.94 -0.04
N GLU A 546 -2.06 19.76 0.96
CA GLU A 546 -3.46 20.08 1.27
C GLU A 546 -4.09 20.93 0.16
N LEU A 547 -3.37 21.92 -0.35
CA LEU A 547 -3.84 22.74 -1.46
C LEU A 547 -4.07 21.91 -2.73
N ASP A 548 -3.16 21.00 -3.04
CA ASP A 548 -3.25 20.08 -4.17
C ASP A 548 -4.45 19.13 -4.04
N THR A 549 -4.63 18.52 -2.86
CA THR A 549 -5.77 17.64 -2.57
C THR A 549 -7.12 18.38 -2.70
N LEU A 550 -7.23 19.58 -2.14
CA LEU A 550 -8.44 20.39 -2.25
C LEU A 550 -8.73 20.80 -3.70
N ALA A 551 -7.70 21.15 -4.47
CA ALA A 551 -7.81 21.48 -5.89
C ALA A 551 -8.21 20.25 -6.74
N ALA A 552 -7.70 19.08 -6.41
CA ALA A 552 -8.06 17.81 -7.05
C ALA A 552 -9.55 17.48 -6.83
N LEU A 553 -10.01 17.52 -5.58
CA LEU A 553 -11.42 17.29 -5.23
C LEU A 553 -12.36 18.31 -5.91
N ALA A 554 -11.98 19.59 -5.95
CA ALA A 554 -12.74 20.63 -6.62
C ALA A 554 -12.77 20.45 -8.15
N THR A 555 -11.69 19.94 -8.73
CA THR A 555 -11.60 19.61 -10.15
C THR A 555 -12.56 18.48 -10.49
N HIS A 556 -12.52 17.39 -9.72
CA HIS A 556 -13.41 16.25 -9.92
C HIS A 556 -14.88 16.66 -9.74
N ALA A 557 -15.20 17.38 -8.67
CA ALA A 557 -16.56 17.86 -8.40
C ALA A 557 -17.13 18.71 -9.55
N ALA A 558 -16.31 19.58 -10.12
CA ALA A 558 -16.72 20.43 -11.25
C ALA A 558 -16.86 19.64 -12.57
N GLN A 559 -16.06 18.61 -12.79
CA GLN A 559 -16.10 17.78 -14.02
C GLN A 559 -17.23 16.76 -14.00
N ALA A 560 -17.50 16.15 -12.83
CA ALA A 560 -18.48 15.09 -12.66
C ALA A 560 -19.86 15.59 -12.19
N ASP A 561 -20.04 16.91 -12.09
CA ASP A 561 -21.29 17.54 -11.64
C ASP A 561 -21.74 17.03 -10.26
N TRP A 562 -20.79 16.97 -9.31
CA TRP A 562 -21.04 16.57 -7.93
C TRP A 562 -21.51 17.76 -7.10
N VAL A 563 -22.35 17.47 -6.09
CA VAL A 563 -22.94 18.50 -5.26
C VAL A 563 -22.32 18.55 -3.88
N ARG A 564 -22.32 19.75 -3.28
CA ARG A 564 -21.93 19.93 -1.87
C ARG A 564 -22.97 19.27 -0.95
N PRO A 565 -22.57 18.30 -0.10
CA PRO A 565 -23.49 17.71 0.86
C PRO A 565 -23.74 18.67 2.03
N THR A 566 -24.94 18.59 2.61
CA THR A 566 -25.31 19.24 3.86
C THR A 566 -25.08 18.30 5.02
N LEU A 567 -24.29 18.70 6.03
CA LEU A 567 -24.13 17.90 7.24
C LEU A 567 -25.35 18.02 8.15
N SER A 568 -26.04 16.91 8.39
CA SER A 568 -27.17 16.82 9.29
C SER A 568 -26.72 16.92 10.75
N ASP A 569 -27.47 17.64 11.58
CA ASP A 569 -27.28 17.71 13.04
C ASP A 569 -28.01 16.57 13.75
N ASP A 570 -28.97 15.93 13.08
CA ASP A 570 -29.63 14.71 13.48
C ASP A 570 -29.03 13.50 12.72
N ARG A 571 -29.53 12.30 12.96
CA ARG A 571 -29.07 11.08 12.32
C ARG A 571 -29.66 10.85 10.92
N ARG A 572 -30.18 11.89 10.28
CA ARG A 572 -30.81 11.79 8.97
C ARG A 572 -29.76 11.58 7.87
N LEU A 573 -30.00 10.55 7.04
CA LEU A 573 -29.26 10.25 5.83
C LEU A 573 -30.23 10.29 4.65
N ALA A 574 -30.12 11.30 3.80
CA ALA A 574 -30.97 11.49 2.64
C ALA A 574 -30.11 11.85 1.43
N VAL A 575 -30.24 11.09 0.35
CA VAL A 575 -29.58 11.30 -0.94
C VAL A 575 -30.67 11.29 -2.02
N GLU A 576 -30.68 12.29 -2.87
CA GLU A 576 -31.55 12.40 -4.02
C GLU A 576 -30.73 12.25 -5.28
N GLY A 577 -31.14 11.38 -6.19
CA GLY A 577 -30.43 11.14 -7.44
C GLY A 577 -28.99 10.64 -7.26
N GLY A 578 -28.73 9.81 -6.23
CA GLY A 578 -27.38 9.31 -5.94
C GLY A 578 -26.83 8.43 -7.05
N ARG A 579 -25.53 8.57 -7.35
CA ARG A 579 -24.79 7.81 -8.37
C ARG A 579 -23.57 7.13 -7.74
N HIS A 580 -23.10 6.05 -8.36
CA HIS A 580 -21.89 5.37 -7.88
C HIS A 580 -20.65 6.05 -8.48
N PRO A 581 -19.76 6.61 -7.65
CA PRO A 581 -18.66 7.47 -8.13
C PRO A 581 -17.76 6.81 -9.17
N VAL A 582 -17.43 5.53 -8.99
CA VAL A 582 -16.54 4.79 -9.90
C VAL A 582 -17.30 4.32 -11.16
N VAL A 583 -18.49 3.77 -10.98
CA VAL A 583 -19.26 3.17 -12.09
C VAL A 583 -19.75 4.27 -13.06
N GLU A 584 -20.16 5.43 -12.56
CA GLU A 584 -20.62 6.54 -13.43
C GLU A 584 -19.52 7.07 -14.35
N ALA A 585 -18.25 6.93 -13.96
CA ALA A 585 -17.12 7.36 -14.78
C ALA A 585 -16.93 6.49 -16.03
N THR A 586 -17.43 5.25 -16.03
CA THR A 586 -17.21 4.26 -17.09
C THR A 586 -18.47 3.90 -17.88
N THR A 587 -19.66 4.05 -17.27
CA THR A 587 -20.94 3.66 -17.89
C THR A 587 -22.06 4.62 -17.53
N GLU A 588 -23.09 4.71 -18.39
CA GLU A 588 -24.31 5.45 -18.05
C GLU A 588 -24.97 4.84 -16.81
N PHE A 589 -25.09 5.63 -15.74
CA PHE A 589 -25.59 5.19 -14.45
C PHE A 589 -27.03 5.62 -14.20
N VAL A 590 -27.85 4.74 -13.62
CA VAL A 590 -29.23 5.05 -13.23
C VAL A 590 -29.24 5.58 -11.79
N PRO A 591 -29.56 6.88 -11.59
CA PRO A 591 -29.56 7.47 -10.25
C PRO A 591 -30.62 6.86 -9.33
N ASN A 592 -30.30 6.76 -8.03
CA ASN A 592 -31.21 6.22 -7.01
C ASN A 592 -31.22 7.08 -5.73
N ASP A 593 -32.39 7.19 -5.13
CA ASP A 593 -32.59 7.87 -3.86
C ASP A 593 -32.28 6.94 -2.67
N LEU A 594 -31.81 7.54 -1.57
CA LEU A 594 -31.71 6.88 -0.27
C LEU A 594 -32.34 7.76 0.79
N ARG A 595 -33.19 7.19 1.63
CA ARG A 595 -33.76 7.88 2.79
C ARG A 595 -33.72 6.98 4.01
N MET A 596 -33.01 7.44 5.03
CA MET A 596 -32.92 6.81 6.36
C MET A 596 -32.98 7.87 7.44
N ASP A 597 -33.81 7.63 8.43
CA ASP A 597 -33.98 8.45 9.64
C ASP A 597 -34.18 7.56 10.87
N ASP A 598 -34.61 8.10 11.99
CA ASP A 598 -34.78 7.34 13.23
C ASP A 598 -35.94 6.33 13.15
N ASP A 599 -36.96 6.57 12.30
CA ASP A 599 -38.08 5.65 12.09
C ASP A 599 -37.83 4.68 10.92
N ARG A 600 -36.83 4.94 10.10
CA ARG A 600 -36.43 4.15 8.92
C ARG A 600 -34.91 3.94 8.93
N SER A 601 -34.40 3.23 9.91
CA SER A 601 -32.97 3.05 10.07
C SER A 601 -32.43 1.74 9.50
N PHE A 602 -33.29 0.80 9.11
CA PHE A 602 -32.91 -0.49 8.57
C PHE A 602 -33.65 -0.77 7.25
N LEU A 603 -32.94 -0.98 6.14
CA LEU A 603 -33.50 -1.26 4.83
C LEU A 603 -33.14 -2.68 4.39
N ILE A 604 -34.15 -3.53 4.20
CA ILE A 604 -34.00 -4.84 3.54
C ILE A 604 -34.13 -4.61 2.04
N VAL A 605 -33.05 -4.88 1.32
CA VAL A 605 -32.93 -4.64 -0.14
C VAL A 605 -33.12 -5.97 -0.88
N THR A 606 -34.24 -6.12 -1.59
CA THR A 606 -34.54 -7.31 -2.37
C THR A 606 -34.42 -7.06 -3.87
N GLY A 607 -34.39 -8.12 -4.65
CA GLY A 607 -34.31 -8.05 -6.12
C GLY A 607 -33.42 -9.17 -6.68
N PRO A 608 -33.49 -9.40 -8.00
CA PRO A 608 -32.73 -10.47 -8.66
C PRO A 608 -31.21 -10.23 -8.58
N ASN A 609 -30.43 -11.28 -8.80
CA ASN A 609 -29.00 -11.15 -9.01
C ASN A 609 -28.73 -10.32 -10.26
N MET A 610 -27.62 -9.59 -10.29
CA MET A 610 -27.22 -8.68 -11.35
C MET A 610 -28.13 -7.44 -11.51
N SER A 611 -29.13 -7.24 -10.63
CA SER A 611 -29.99 -6.05 -10.68
C SER A 611 -29.34 -4.76 -10.21
N GLY A 612 -28.18 -4.86 -9.54
CA GLY A 612 -27.42 -3.72 -9.00
C GLY A 612 -27.61 -3.45 -7.50
N LYS A 613 -28.11 -4.44 -6.71
CA LYS A 613 -28.26 -4.32 -5.24
C LYS A 613 -26.95 -3.92 -4.55
N SER A 614 -25.88 -4.68 -4.77
CA SER A 614 -24.55 -4.43 -4.18
C SER A 614 -23.98 -3.07 -4.61
N THR A 615 -24.12 -2.71 -5.89
CA THR A 615 -23.71 -1.41 -6.43
C THR A 615 -24.45 -0.26 -5.74
N TYR A 616 -25.78 -0.38 -5.53
CA TYR A 616 -26.57 0.60 -4.81
C TYR A 616 -26.11 0.76 -3.36
N MET A 617 -25.85 -0.32 -2.64
CA MET A 617 -25.43 -0.27 -1.25
C MET A 617 -24.01 0.33 -1.10
N ARG A 618 -23.07 -0.07 -1.99
CA ARG A 618 -21.74 0.52 -2.05
C ARG A 618 -21.78 2.01 -2.36
N GLN A 619 -22.60 2.44 -3.31
CA GLN A 619 -22.88 3.86 -3.62
C GLN A 619 -23.25 4.64 -2.36
N CYS A 620 -24.15 4.11 -1.53
CA CYS A 620 -24.59 4.79 -0.31
C CYS A 620 -23.43 4.97 0.69
N ALA A 621 -22.60 3.94 0.88
CA ALA A 621 -21.44 4.00 1.76
C ALA A 621 -20.37 4.97 1.23
N LEU A 622 -20.07 4.93 -0.06
CA LEU A 622 -19.09 5.81 -0.71
C LEU A 622 -19.50 7.28 -0.65
N ILE A 623 -20.79 7.62 -0.82
CA ILE A 623 -21.31 8.98 -0.67
C ILE A 623 -21.08 9.50 0.75
N VAL A 624 -21.31 8.69 1.78
CA VAL A 624 -21.08 9.07 3.17
C VAL A 624 -19.58 9.30 3.43
N LEU A 625 -18.72 8.39 2.96
CA LEU A 625 -17.26 8.51 3.12
C LEU A 625 -16.69 9.72 2.40
N LEU A 626 -17.11 9.98 1.15
CA LEU A 626 -16.70 11.16 0.40
C LEU A 626 -17.05 12.46 1.13
N SER A 627 -18.26 12.56 1.69
CA SER A 627 -18.67 13.72 2.47
C SER A 627 -17.73 13.95 3.67
N GLN A 628 -17.37 12.89 4.42
CA GLN A 628 -16.50 13.02 5.59
C GLN A 628 -15.01 13.15 5.24
N ALA A 629 -14.61 12.75 4.04
CA ALA A 629 -13.30 13.09 3.49
C ALA A 629 -13.17 14.60 3.17
N GLY A 630 -14.30 15.30 3.03
CA GLY A 630 -14.35 16.72 2.67
C GLY A 630 -14.62 16.96 1.19
N SER A 631 -15.00 15.93 0.44
CA SER A 631 -15.36 15.99 -0.98
C SER A 631 -16.85 16.36 -1.16
N PHE A 632 -17.19 16.85 -2.35
CA PHE A 632 -18.54 16.82 -2.88
C PHE A 632 -18.94 15.37 -3.18
N VAL A 633 -20.23 15.13 -3.47
CA VAL A 633 -20.78 13.79 -3.63
C VAL A 633 -21.58 13.65 -4.93
N PRO A 634 -21.59 12.45 -5.54
CA PRO A 634 -22.32 12.14 -6.77
C PRO A 634 -23.82 12.02 -6.50
N ALA A 635 -24.52 13.14 -6.44
CA ALA A 635 -25.97 13.20 -6.20
C ALA A 635 -26.57 14.50 -6.75
N ASP A 636 -27.91 14.59 -6.82
CA ASP A 636 -28.61 15.82 -7.09
C ASP A 636 -28.72 16.69 -5.82
N ALA A 637 -28.89 16.03 -4.66
CA ALA A 637 -28.80 16.63 -3.33
C ALA A 637 -28.47 15.58 -2.27
N ALA A 638 -27.75 15.97 -1.21
CA ALA A 638 -27.42 15.07 -0.11
C ALA A 638 -27.47 15.80 1.24
N THR A 639 -28.11 15.14 2.24
CA THR A 639 -28.08 15.53 3.64
C THR A 639 -27.61 14.33 4.44
N LEU A 640 -26.41 14.44 5.05
CA LEU A 640 -25.69 13.30 5.58
C LEU A 640 -25.31 13.51 7.05
N PRO A 641 -25.46 12.49 7.93
CA PRO A 641 -24.91 12.52 9.27
C PRO A 641 -23.40 12.34 9.24
N VAL A 642 -22.72 12.70 10.31
CA VAL A 642 -21.36 12.25 10.55
C VAL A 642 -21.45 10.88 11.23
N VAL A 643 -20.87 9.86 10.56
CA VAL A 643 -20.81 8.50 11.11
C VAL A 643 -19.47 8.25 11.79
N ASP A 644 -19.46 7.38 12.80
CA ASP A 644 -18.25 6.96 13.51
C ASP A 644 -17.56 5.74 12.89
N GLY A 645 -18.30 4.95 12.10
CA GLY A 645 -17.80 3.78 11.40
C GLY A 645 -18.66 3.41 10.20
N VAL A 646 -18.02 2.82 9.20
CA VAL A 646 -18.69 2.13 8.10
C VAL A 646 -18.19 0.71 8.07
N TYR A 647 -19.13 -0.24 8.08
CA TYR A 647 -18.85 -1.67 8.11
C TYR A 647 -19.55 -2.33 6.94
N THR A 648 -18.82 -3.14 6.20
CA THR A 648 -19.39 -3.84 5.05
C THR A 648 -19.11 -5.33 5.09
N ARG A 649 -20.12 -6.12 4.75
CA ARG A 649 -19.99 -7.53 4.40
C ARG A 649 -20.59 -7.71 3.01
N VAL A 650 -19.74 -7.88 2.02
CA VAL A 650 -20.12 -8.16 0.61
C VAL A 650 -19.58 -9.53 0.26
N GLY A 651 -20.34 -10.35 -0.46
CA GLY A 651 -19.94 -11.73 -0.78
C GLY A 651 -18.55 -11.77 -1.42
N ALA A 652 -17.60 -12.39 -0.73
CA ALA A 652 -16.23 -12.56 -1.23
C ALA A 652 -16.20 -13.55 -2.39
N LEU A 653 -15.39 -13.26 -3.40
CA LEU A 653 -14.90 -14.27 -4.35
C LEU A 653 -14.03 -15.24 -3.54
N ASP A 654 -14.18 -16.54 -3.79
CA ASP A 654 -13.57 -17.65 -3.07
C ASP A 654 -12.09 -17.39 -2.68
N GLU A 655 -11.82 -17.15 -1.40
CA GLU A 655 -10.48 -17.20 -0.81
C GLU A 655 -10.08 -18.66 -0.54
N LEU A 656 -10.05 -19.49 -1.57
CA LEU A 656 -9.61 -20.89 -1.49
C LEU A 656 -8.12 -21.04 -1.15
N ALA A 657 -7.33 -19.95 -1.26
CA ALA A 657 -5.90 -20.00 -1.05
C ALA A 657 -5.46 -20.20 0.42
N GLN A 658 -6.34 -19.95 1.41
CA GLN A 658 -5.99 -20.02 2.84
C GLN A 658 -6.57 -21.24 3.57
N GLY A 659 -7.27 -22.16 2.89
CA GLY A 659 -7.83 -23.39 3.48
C GLY A 659 -8.90 -23.14 4.57
N ARG A 660 -9.43 -21.91 4.70
CA ARG A 660 -10.53 -21.56 5.62
C ARG A 660 -11.88 -21.75 4.93
N SER A 661 -12.87 -22.23 5.67
CA SER A 661 -14.25 -22.30 5.18
C SER A 661 -14.77 -20.89 4.92
N THR A 662 -15.27 -20.62 3.72
CA THR A 662 -15.91 -19.33 3.36
C THR A 662 -17.01 -18.93 4.34
N PHE A 663 -17.77 -19.90 4.87
CA PHE A 663 -18.77 -19.66 5.90
C PHE A 663 -18.14 -19.20 7.24
N MET A 664 -16.98 -19.74 7.64
CA MET A 664 -16.31 -19.32 8.86
C MET A 664 -15.79 -17.88 8.76
N VAL A 665 -15.25 -17.50 7.63
CA VAL A 665 -14.83 -16.11 7.35
C VAL A 665 -16.04 -15.17 7.39
N GLU A 666 -17.14 -15.56 6.75
CA GLU A 666 -18.39 -14.80 6.78
C GLU A 666 -18.89 -14.56 8.22
N MET A 667 -18.85 -15.61 9.06
CA MET A 667 -19.28 -15.50 10.48
C MET A 667 -18.33 -14.63 11.31
N GLN A 668 -17.03 -14.65 11.04
CA GLN A 668 -16.05 -13.78 11.69
C GLN A 668 -16.27 -12.30 11.33
N GLU A 669 -16.51 -12.01 10.05
CA GLU A 669 -16.82 -10.65 9.60
C GLU A 669 -18.13 -10.14 10.22
N LEU A 670 -19.18 -10.95 10.19
CA LEU A 670 -20.44 -10.61 10.84
C LEU A 670 -20.27 -10.38 12.35
N SER A 671 -19.53 -11.25 13.03
CA SER A 671 -19.23 -11.09 14.47
C SER A 671 -18.49 -9.77 14.73
N ASN A 672 -17.50 -9.42 13.91
CA ASN A 672 -16.77 -8.16 14.03
C ASN A 672 -17.71 -6.94 13.90
N ILE A 673 -18.60 -6.96 12.90
CA ILE A 673 -19.61 -5.91 12.70
C ILE A 673 -20.52 -5.78 13.91
N LEU A 674 -21.06 -6.90 14.41
CA LEU A 674 -22.01 -6.90 15.54
C LEU A 674 -21.39 -6.41 16.86
N HIS A 675 -20.07 -6.58 17.06
CA HIS A 675 -19.36 -6.10 18.24
C HIS A 675 -18.86 -4.66 18.11
N SER A 676 -18.53 -4.19 16.88
CA SER A 676 -17.87 -2.90 16.68
C SER A 676 -18.82 -1.77 16.29
N ALA A 677 -19.92 -2.08 15.61
CA ALA A 677 -20.87 -1.09 15.14
C ALA A 677 -21.63 -0.44 16.31
N THR A 678 -21.82 0.87 16.23
CA THR A 678 -22.59 1.67 17.19
C THR A 678 -23.88 2.21 16.55
N ALA A 679 -24.65 2.95 17.33
CA ALA A 679 -25.85 3.61 16.81
C ALA A 679 -25.54 4.68 15.73
N ASP A 680 -24.33 5.23 15.71
CA ASP A 680 -23.90 6.25 14.75
C ASP A 680 -23.15 5.66 13.54
N SER A 681 -23.06 4.32 13.45
CA SER A 681 -22.42 3.61 12.33
C SER A 681 -23.35 3.39 11.14
N LEU A 682 -22.77 3.19 9.97
CA LEU A 682 -23.42 2.69 8.77
C LEU A 682 -22.99 1.25 8.49
N VAL A 683 -23.94 0.33 8.40
CA VAL A 683 -23.71 -1.10 8.15
C VAL A 683 -24.27 -1.49 6.79
N VAL A 684 -23.49 -2.21 5.99
CA VAL A 684 -23.87 -2.74 4.68
C VAL A 684 -23.64 -4.24 4.67
N LEU A 685 -24.73 -5.00 4.60
CA LEU A 685 -24.73 -6.47 4.58
C LEU A 685 -25.24 -6.97 3.21
N ASP A 686 -24.46 -7.80 2.57
CA ASP A 686 -24.84 -8.42 1.29
C ASP A 686 -24.83 -9.94 1.41
N GLU A 687 -26.01 -10.55 1.25
CA GLU A 687 -26.24 -11.99 1.15
C GLU A 687 -25.70 -12.82 2.34
N VAL A 688 -25.87 -12.35 3.57
CA VAL A 688 -25.45 -13.07 4.79
C VAL A 688 -26.18 -14.40 4.94
N GLY A 689 -25.45 -15.47 5.32
CA GLY A 689 -25.97 -16.81 5.57
C GLY A 689 -25.96 -17.70 4.32
N ARG A 690 -25.33 -17.30 3.22
CA ARG A 690 -25.31 -18.07 1.96
C ARG A 690 -24.37 -19.28 1.99
N GLY A 691 -23.38 -19.28 2.86
CA GLY A 691 -22.36 -20.34 2.99
C GLY A 691 -22.80 -21.61 3.75
N THR A 692 -24.07 -21.71 4.16
CA THR A 692 -24.61 -22.84 4.95
C THR A 692 -25.97 -23.31 4.42
N ALA A 693 -26.59 -24.29 5.10
CA ALA A 693 -27.94 -24.76 4.76
C ALA A 693 -28.95 -23.62 4.83
N THR A 694 -29.93 -23.60 3.92
CA THR A 694 -30.86 -22.47 3.75
C THR A 694 -31.54 -22.04 5.04
N TYR A 695 -32.03 -22.99 5.86
CA TYR A 695 -32.70 -22.63 7.14
C TYR A 695 -31.75 -22.09 8.19
N ASP A 696 -30.50 -22.58 8.28
CA ASP A 696 -29.48 -22.04 9.17
C ASP A 696 -29.11 -20.61 8.72
N GLY A 697 -28.92 -20.39 7.41
CA GLY A 697 -28.65 -19.08 6.85
C GLY A 697 -29.77 -18.07 7.14
N ILE A 698 -31.05 -18.44 6.93
CA ILE A 698 -32.20 -17.60 7.27
C ILE A 698 -32.20 -17.27 8.77
N SER A 699 -31.96 -18.28 9.64
CA SER A 699 -31.98 -18.09 11.10
C SER A 699 -30.89 -17.11 11.58
N ILE A 700 -29.67 -17.21 11.02
CA ILE A 700 -28.57 -16.31 11.35
C ILE A 700 -28.87 -14.89 10.86
N ALA A 701 -29.32 -14.74 9.61
CA ALA A 701 -29.65 -13.44 9.02
C ALA A 701 -30.80 -12.74 9.78
N TRP A 702 -31.80 -13.51 10.20
CA TRP A 702 -32.92 -13.04 11.02
C TRP A 702 -32.44 -12.52 12.38
N ALA A 703 -31.67 -13.35 13.12
CA ALA A 703 -31.15 -12.99 14.44
C ALA A 703 -30.19 -11.78 14.37
N ALA A 704 -29.34 -11.70 13.33
CA ALA A 704 -28.48 -10.56 13.10
C ALA A 704 -29.28 -9.27 12.84
N THR A 705 -30.38 -9.36 12.06
CA THR A 705 -31.29 -8.24 11.83
C THR A 705 -31.92 -7.76 13.12
N GLU A 706 -32.43 -8.67 13.96
CA GLU A 706 -33.02 -8.33 15.25
C GLU A 706 -31.97 -7.66 16.19
N TYR A 707 -30.77 -8.18 16.24
CA TYR A 707 -29.70 -7.65 17.09
C TYR A 707 -29.26 -6.24 16.62
N LEU A 708 -29.02 -6.04 15.34
CA LEU A 708 -28.69 -4.72 14.77
C LEU A 708 -29.81 -3.70 14.99
N HIS A 709 -31.07 -4.13 14.84
CA HIS A 709 -32.23 -3.27 15.05
C HIS A 709 -32.43 -2.93 16.53
N ASN A 710 -32.37 -3.90 17.45
CA ASN A 710 -32.77 -3.71 18.84
C ASN A 710 -31.64 -3.16 19.72
N GLU A 711 -30.44 -3.73 19.57
CA GLU A 711 -29.30 -3.46 20.45
C GLU A 711 -28.35 -2.41 19.86
N VAL A 712 -27.82 -2.64 18.66
CA VAL A 712 -26.85 -1.74 18.03
C VAL A 712 -27.49 -0.44 17.56
N ARG A 713 -28.62 -0.53 16.85
CA ARG A 713 -29.38 0.59 16.27
C ARG A 713 -28.66 1.36 15.17
N ALA A 714 -27.67 0.73 14.52
CA ALA A 714 -26.97 1.31 13.38
C ALA A 714 -27.90 1.51 12.18
N LYS A 715 -27.57 2.47 11.31
CA LYS A 715 -28.18 2.52 9.97
C LYS A 715 -27.70 1.35 9.16
N THR A 716 -28.62 0.51 8.70
CA THR A 716 -28.27 -0.75 8.03
C THR A 716 -28.95 -0.87 6.66
N LEU A 717 -28.16 -1.22 5.66
CA LEU A 717 -28.59 -1.67 4.34
C LEU A 717 -28.30 -3.18 4.24
N PHE A 718 -29.33 -4.01 4.08
CA PHE A 718 -29.18 -5.46 4.04
C PHE A 718 -29.79 -6.04 2.76
N ALA A 719 -28.95 -6.41 1.79
CA ALA A 719 -29.40 -7.16 0.63
C ALA A 719 -29.51 -8.64 0.96
N THR A 720 -30.61 -9.23 0.57
CA THR A 720 -30.87 -10.65 0.83
C THR A 720 -31.68 -11.31 -0.28
N HIS A 721 -31.49 -12.63 -0.45
CA HIS A 721 -32.34 -13.50 -1.27
C HIS A 721 -33.44 -14.14 -0.44
N TYR A 722 -33.36 -14.09 0.88
CA TYR A 722 -34.34 -14.70 1.74
C TYR A 722 -35.57 -13.81 1.84
N HIS A 723 -36.65 -14.21 1.11
CA HIS A 723 -37.91 -13.46 1.11
C HIS A 723 -38.56 -13.44 2.48
N GLU A 724 -38.29 -14.44 3.33
CA GLU A 724 -38.77 -14.55 4.70
C GLU A 724 -38.35 -13.33 5.55
N LEU A 725 -37.16 -12.79 5.33
CA LEU A 725 -36.67 -11.62 6.04
C LEU A 725 -37.50 -10.35 5.78
N THR A 726 -38.22 -10.29 4.65
CA THR A 726 -39.08 -9.14 4.35
C THR A 726 -40.23 -8.98 5.33
N THR A 727 -40.66 -10.09 5.98
CA THR A 727 -41.74 -10.08 6.98
C THR A 727 -41.30 -9.39 8.28
N LEU A 728 -40.00 -9.20 8.52
CA LEU A 728 -39.47 -8.46 9.67
C LEU A 728 -39.94 -7.01 9.67
N ALA A 729 -40.24 -6.41 8.51
CA ALA A 729 -40.77 -5.06 8.43
C ALA A 729 -42.16 -4.93 9.07
N ASP A 730 -42.92 -6.02 9.23
CA ASP A 730 -44.22 -6.04 9.88
C ASP A 730 -44.08 -6.11 11.43
N HIS A 731 -42.91 -6.52 11.93
CA HIS A 731 -42.68 -6.78 13.36
C HIS A 731 -41.68 -5.79 13.99
N LEU A 732 -40.75 -5.24 13.20
CA LEU A 732 -39.69 -4.34 13.63
C LEU A 732 -39.94 -2.94 13.06
N PRO A 733 -40.36 -1.95 13.86
CA PRO A 733 -40.93 -0.68 13.37
C PRO A 733 -39.96 0.20 12.58
N ARG A 734 -38.62 -0.02 12.69
CA ARG A 734 -37.60 0.74 11.91
C ARG A 734 -37.08 -0.02 10.70
N VAL A 735 -37.58 -1.24 10.48
CA VAL A 735 -37.22 -2.06 9.30
C VAL A 735 -38.19 -1.74 8.17
N HIS A 736 -37.67 -1.44 7.00
CA HIS A 736 -38.44 -1.17 5.79
C HIS A 736 -37.89 -1.99 4.62
N ASN A 737 -38.80 -2.45 3.78
CA ASN A 737 -38.43 -3.17 2.57
C ASN A 737 -38.25 -2.20 1.40
N VAL A 738 -37.21 -2.40 0.61
CA VAL A 738 -36.99 -1.78 -0.70
C VAL A 738 -36.58 -2.86 -1.71
N HIS A 739 -36.89 -2.63 -3.00
CA HIS A 739 -36.51 -3.57 -4.04
C HIS A 739 -35.95 -2.88 -5.28
N VAL A 740 -35.08 -3.55 -6.02
CA VAL A 740 -34.65 -3.09 -7.34
C VAL A 740 -35.69 -3.51 -8.37
N ALA A 741 -36.31 -2.53 -8.99
CA ALA A 741 -37.44 -2.71 -9.91
C ALA A 741 -37.04 -3.39 -11.23
N VAL A 742 -37.93 -4.24 -11.73
CA VAL A 742 -37.80 -4.97 -12.99
C VAL A 742 -39.03 -4.64 -13.84
N ALA A 743 -38.86 -4.43 -15.16
CA ALA A 743 -39.98 -4.29 -16.10
C ALA A 743 -40.20 -5.60 -16.86
N ASP A 744 -41.50 -6.02 -16.97
CA ASP A 744 -41.92 -7.31 -17.54
C ASP A 744 -42.59 -7.14 -18.93
N ASP A 745 -42.55 -5.95 -19.59
CA ASP A 745 -43.45 -5.63 -20.71
C ASP A 745 -43.15 -6.31 -22.06
N ASP A 746 -41.90 -6.78 -22.32
CA ASP A 746 -41.47 -7.51 -23.54
C ASP A 746 -40.21 -8.38 -23.29
N GLY A 747 -40.05 -8.92 -22.09
CA GLY A 747 -38.88 -9.57 -21.56
C GLY A 747 -38.37 -8.86 -20.34
N VAL A 748 -37.70 -9.57 -19.40
CA VAL A 748 -37.23 -9.01 -18.16
C VAL A 748 -36.15 -7.97 -18.44
N THR A 749 -36.45 -6.71 -18.17
CA THR A 749 -35.47 -5.61 -18.22
C THR A 749 -35.20 -5.10 -16.81
N PHE A 750 -33.96 -5.15 -16.37
CA PHE A 750 -33.55 -4.58 -15.09
C PHE A 750 -33.51 -3.05 -15.16
N LEU A 751 -34.48 -2.40 -14.49
CA LEU A 751 -34.57 -0.94 -14.47
C LEU A 751 -33.47 -0.29 -13.63
N ARG A 752 -32.79 -1.06 -12.78
CA ARG A 752 -31.77 -0.59 -11.84
C ARG A 752 -32.26 0.56 -10.94
N ARG A 753 -33.59 0.64 -10.73
CA ARG A 753 -34.22 1.65 -9.85
C ARG A 753 -34.72 1.01 -8.58
N VAL A 754 -34.35 1.61 -7.44
CA VAL A 754 -34.83 1.20 -6.13
C VAL A 754 -36.21 1.81 -5.87
N ARG A 755 -37.11 1.00 -5.31
CA ARG A 755 -38.49 1.38 -4.94
C ARG A 755 -38.84 0.83 -3.56
N ASP A 756 -39.77 1.49 -2.87
CA ASP A 756 -40.29 1.02 -1.59
C ASP A 756 -41.14 -0.25 -1.76
N GLY A 757 -41.12 -1.09 -0.73
CA GLY A 757 -41.83 -2.37 -0.65
C GLY A 757 -40.99 -3.58 -1.04
N PRO A 758 -41.44 -4.80 -0.70
CA PRO A 758 -40.77 -6.04 -1.09
C PRO A 758 -41.00 -6.35 -2.57
N THR A 759 -40.20 -7.24 -3.18
CA THR A 759 -40.52 -7.84 -4.48
C THR A 759 -41.24 -9.15 -4.26
N ASP A 760 -42.32 -9.38 -5.02
CA ASP A 760 -43.15 -10.61 -4.90
C ASP A 760 -42.66 -11.75 -5.80
N ARG A 761 -41.63 -11.55 -6.63
CA ARG A 761 -41.15 -12.51 -7.63
C ARG A 761 -39.66 -12.73 -7.59
N SER A 762 -39.29 -14.00 -7.67
CA SER A 762 -37.92 -14.43 -8.02
C SER A 762 -37.78 -14.50 -9.54
N TYR A 763 -36.67 -13.97 -10.07
CA TYR A 763 -36.40 -13.96 -11.53
C TYR A 763 -35.28 -14.93 -11.92
N GLY A 764 -34.88 -15.85 -11.04
CA GLY A 764 -33.74 -16.76 -11.27
C GLY A 764 -33.89 -17.62 -12.50
N VAL A 765 -35.09 -18.23 -12.69
CA VAL A 765 -35.37 -19.09 -13.86
C VAL A 765 -35.36 -18.28 -15.18
N HIS A 766 -35.86 -17.06 -15.13
CA HIS A 766 -35.83 -16.17 -16.30
C HIS A 766 -34.39 -15.70 -16.65
N VAL A 767 -33.54 -15.45 -15.62
CA VAL A 767 -32.11 -15.15 -15.86
C VAL A 767 -31.39 -16.37 -16.46
N ALA A 768 -31.75 -17.59 -16.05
CA ALA A 768 -31.23 -18.82 -16.67
C ALA A 768 -31.58 -18.94 -18.15
N ASP A 769 -32.81 -18.57 -18.52
CA ASP A 769 -33.24 -18.47 -19.93
C ASP A 769 -32.41 -17.46 -20.73
N LEU A 770 -32.25 -16.24 -20.20
CA LEU A 770 -31.41 -15.20 -20.80
C LEU A 770 -29.93 -15.60 -20.93
N ALA A 771 -29.42 -16.42 -20.00
CA ALA A 771 -28.07 -16.95 -20.04
C ALA A 771 -27.87 -18.09 -21.04
N GLY A 772 -28.97 -18.52 -21.71
CA GLY A 772 -28.94 -19.59 -22.73
C GLY A 772 -28.98 -20.99 -22.15
N VAL A 773 -29.50 -21.20 -20.95
CA VAL A 773 -29.81 -22.53 -20.42
C VAL A 773 -30.85 -23.20 -21.35
N PRO A 774 -30.70 -24.50 -21.72
CA PRO A 774 -31.60 -25.15 -22.62
C PRO A 774 -33.08 -25.05 -22.21
N GLY A 775 -33.96 -24.68 -23.14
CA GLY A 775 -35.39 -24.44 -22.90
C GLY A 775 -36.09 -25.53 -22.07
N PRO A 776 -35.88 -26.85 -22.33
CA PRO A 776 -36.47 -27.92 -21.51
C PRO A 776 -36.07 -27.88 -20.03
N VAL A 777 -34.88 -27.33 -19.70
CA VAL A 777 -34.40 -27.18 -18.31
C VAL A 777 -35.11 -25.98 -17.68
N VAL A 778 -35.23 -24.87 -18.42
CA VAL A 778 -35.94 -23.67 -17.99
C VAL A 778 -37.42 -23.95 -17.71
N ASP A 779 -38.10 -24.60 -18.67
CA ASP A 779 -39.52 -25.01 -18.54
C ASP A 779 -39.73 -25.88 -17.32
N ARG A 780 -38.81 -26.84 -17.09
CA ARG A 780 -38.89 -27.73 -15.91
C ARG A 780 -38.62 -26.98 -14.60
N ALA A 781 -37.65 -26.04 -14.60
CA ALA A 781 -37.37 -25.22 -13.45
C ALA A 781 -38.57 -24.37 -13.03
N ASP A 782 -39.30 -23.79 -14.00
CA ASP A 782 -40.54 -23.04 -13.74
C ASP A 782 -41.63 -23.96 -13.12
N GLU A 783 -41.84 -25.13 -13.68
CA GLU A 783 -42.82 -26.12 -13.16
C GLU A 783 -42.45 -26.53 -11.70
N VAL A 784 -41.17 -26.76 -11.41
CA VAL A 784 -40.68 -27.12 -10.07
C VAL A 784 -40.87 -25.95 -9.11
N LEU A 785 -40.55 -24.73 -9.56
CA LEU A 785 -40.66 -23.49 -8.77
C LEU A 785 -42.13 -23.23 -8.35
N ASP A 786 -43.09 -23.46 -9.28
CA ASP A 786 -44.51 -23.29 -8.98
C ASP A 786 -44.99 -24.31 -7.95
N ARG A 787 -44.53 -25.58 -8.01
CA ARG A 787 -44.84 -26.60 -7.01
C ARG A 787 -44.20 -26.32 -5.66
N LEU A 788 -42.94 -25.85 -5.61
CA LEU A 788 -42.28 -25.44 -4.38
C LEU A 788 -43.03 -24.30 -3.68
N ARG A 789 -43.56 -23.35 -4.46
CA ARG A 789 -44.38 -22.23 -3.93
C ARG A 789 -45.73 -22.69 -3.41
N ALA A 790 -46.30 -23.72 -4.00
CA ALA A 790 -47.58 -24.33 -3.59
C ALA A 790 -47.41 -25.35 -2.45
N GLU A 791 -46.18 -25.60 -1.95
CA GLU A 791 -45.84 -26.68 -0.99
C GLU A 791 -46.26 -28.07 -1.49
N GLU A 792 -46.31 -28.29 -2.80
CA GLU A 792 -46.69 -29.55 -3.43
C GLU A 792 -45.48 -30.46 -3.66
N ALA A 793 -45.71 -31.79 -3.57
CA ALA A 793 -44.67 -32.78 -3.81
C ALA A 793 -44.11 -32.73 -5.25
N ILE A 794 -42.77 -32.83 -5.37
CA ILE A 794 -42.06 -32.78 -6.62
C ILE A 794 -41.70 -34.21 -7.09
N GLU A 795 -42.07 -34.56 -8.35
CA GLU A 795 -41.74 -35.83 -8.95
C GLU A 795 -40.44 -35.73 -9.77
N ALA A 796 -39.45 -36.63 -9.50
CA ALA A 796 -38.24 -36.70 -10.31
C ALA A 796 -38.53 -37.51 -11.60
N ARG A 797 -38.07 -37.00 -12.74
CA ARG A 797 -38.17 -37.67 -14.03
C ARG A 797 -36.81 -38.32 -14.35
N GLY A 798 -36.69 -39.65 -14.12
CA GLY A 798 -35.55 -40.42 -14.55
C GLY A 798 -35.80 -41.02 -15.95
N GLY A 799 -34.86 -40.88 -16.85
CA GLY A 799 -34.87 -41.52 -18.17
C GLY A 799 -33.52 -42.17 -18.46
N GLU A 800 -33.48 -43.48 -18.76
CA GLU A 800 -32.32 -44.14 -19.36
C GLU A 800 -32.07 -43.55 -20.77
N ALA A 801 -30.81 -43.16 -21.04
CA ALA A 801 -30.34 -42.90 -22.40
C ALA A 801 -30.23 -44.27 -23.15
N GLY A 802 -31.29 -44.74 -23.72
CA GLY A 802 -31.38 -45.94 -24.53
C GLY A 802 -31.94 -45.65 -25.91
N ASP A 803 -31.19 -46.06 -26.91
CA ASP A 803 -31.40 -46.16 -28.33
C ASP A 803 -32.85 -46.07 -28.81
N ALA A 804 -33.09 -45.19 -29.77
CA ALA A 804 -34.37 -45.04 -30.45
C ALA A 804 -34.68 -46.24 -31.36
N SER A 805 -35.34 -47.30 -30.82
CA SER A 805 -36.25 -48.17 -31.60
C SER A 805 -36.99 -49.13 -30.65
N GLU A 806 -38.30 -49.01 -30.74
CA GLU A 806 -39.37 -49.86 -30.20
C GLU A 806 -40.08 -49.38 -28.91
N ALA A 807 -41.29 -48.92 -29.14
CA ALA A 807 -42.27 -48.60 -28.13
C ALA A 807 -42.61 -49.86 -27.28
N GLY A 808 -42.26 -49.82 -26.04
CA GLY A 808 -42.71 -50.70 -24.97
C GLY A 808 -42.85 -49.86 -23.69
N ASP A 809 -44.05 -49.82 -23.12
CA ASP A 809 -44.40 -49.14 -21.87
C ASP A 809 -43.41 -49.48 -20.74
N SER A 810 -42.51 -48.60 -20.44
CA SER A 810 -41.75 -48.61 -19.20
C SER A 810 -42.31 -47.51 -18.33
N GLU A 811 -42.90 -47.83 -17.22
CA GLU A 811 -43.34 -46.87 -16.24
C GLU A 811 -42.15 -46.09 -15.69
N PRO A 812 -42.24 -44.76 -15.61
CA PRO A 812 -41.16 -43.92 -15.06
C PRO A 812 -40.98 -44.21 -13.58
N THR A 813 -39.73 -44.37 -13.15
CA THR A 813 -39.38 -44.47 -11.73
C THR A 813 -39.69 -43.11 -11.08
N GLN A 814 -40.74 -43.10 -10.23
CA GLN A 814 -41.14 -41.90 -9.48
C GLN A 814 -40.37 -41.87 -8.15
N ALA A 815 -39.54 -40.82 -7.94
CA ALA A 815 -39.05 -40.46 -6.62
C ALA A 815 -39.83 -39.23 -6.15
N VAL A 816 -40.47 -39.33 -5.00
CA VAL A 816 -41.27 -38.26 -4.40
C VAL A 816 -40.41 -37.59 -3.33
N PHE A 817 -40.18 -36.27 -3.44
CA PHE A 817 -39.52 -35.49 -2.43
C PHE A 817 -40.55 -35.02 -1.40
N ASP A 818 -40.39 -35.39 -0.14
CA ASP A 818 -41.25 -34.95 0.96
C ASP A 818 -40.69 -33.69 1.58
N LEU A 819 -41.35 -32.54 1.35
CA LEU A 819 -41.00 -31.24 1.85
C LEU A 819 -41.00 -31.10 3.39
N SER A 820 -41.75 -31.97 4.10
CA SER A 820 -41.85 -31.95 5.57
C SER A 820 -40.72 -32.77 6.24
N ALA A 821 -40.14 -33.74 5.52
CA ALA A 821 -39.05 -34.57 6.02
C ALA A 821 -37.68 -34.25 5.39
N GLY A 822 -37.64 -33.51 4.28
CA GLY A 822 -36.39 -33.15 3.59
C GLY A 822 -35.70 -34.32 2.85
N GLU A 823 -36.42 -35.45 2.58
CA GLU A 823 -35.84 -36.66 2.01
C GLU A 823 -36.62 -37.20 0.79
N PHE A 824 -35.91 -37.89 -0.11
CA PHE A 824 -36.54 -38.61 -1.24
C PHE A 824 -37.05 -39.97 -0.76
N THR A 825 -38.36 -40.21 -0.88
CA THR A 825 -38.93 -41.54 -0.64
C THR A 825 -39.10 -42.26 -1.98
N GLY A 826 -38.39 -43.39 -2.16
CA GLY A 826 -38.52 -44.28 -3.33
C GLY A 826 -39.73 -45.18 -3.13
N GLY A 827 -40.76 -45.05 -3.98
CA GLY A 827 -41.92 -45.93 -3.98
C GLY A 827 -41.60 -47.29 -4.64
N SER A 828 -41.53 -48.38 -3.86
CA SER A 828 -41.80 -49.70 -4.35
C SER A 828 -43.07 -50.18 -3.66
N GLU A 829 -44.21 -50.18 -4.39
CA GLU A 829 -45.42 -50.89 -3.95
C GLU A 829 -45.25 -52.41 -4.09
N GLY A 830 -45.56 -53.14 -3.02
CA GLY A 830 -45.69 -54.58 -3.08
C GLY A 830 -46.01 -55.26 -1.75
N GLY A 831 -47.26 -55.28 -1.34
CA GLY A 831 -47.99 -56.45 -0.79
C GLY A 831 -47.91 -56.70 0.74
N SER A 832 -48.94 -56.24 1.40
CA SER A 832 -49.88 -56.90 2.34
C SER A 832 -49.42 -57.65 3.56
N SER A 833 -50.06 -57.27 4.62
CA SER A 833 -50.69 -57.97 5.74
C SER A 833 -49.80 -58.35 6.92
N ASP A 834 -50.08 -57.71 8.00
CA ASP A 834 -50.88 -58.17 9.18
C ASP A 834 -50.06 -58.62 10.44
N ASP A 835 -50.48 -58.07 11.52
CA ASP A 835 -50.50 -58.50 12.92
C ASP A 835 -49.21 -58.59 13.78
N GLY A 836 -49.30 -57.83 14.83
CA GLY A 836 -49.18 -58.27 16.22
C GLY A 836 -47.95 -57.99 17.07
N ALA A 837 -48.19 -57.02 17.92
CA ALA A 837 -47.81 -57.00 19.32
C ALA A 837 -46.44 -57.38 19.87
N ASP A 838 -45.98 -56.48 20.68
CA ASP A 838 -45.34 -56.63 21.99
C ASP A 838 -43.90 -57.18 22.15
N GLY A 839 -43.14 -56.41 22.92
CA GLY A 839 -42.18 -57.02 23.82
C GLY A 839 -40.78 -56.45 23.79
N ALA A 840 -40.47 -55.80 24.85
CA ALA A 840 -39.16 -55.30 25.34
C ALA A 840 -38.02 -56.34 25.29
N ASP A 841 -36.87 -55.79 25.34
CA ASP A 841 -35.67 -56.04 26.18
C ASP A 841 -34.39 -56.53 25.49
N GLU A 842 -33.38 -55.74 25.82
CA GLU A 842 -32.00 -56.12 26.17
C GLU A 842 -31.07 -56.89 25.22
N ALA A 843 -29.98 -56.20 24.90
CA ALA A 843 -28.58 -56.58 25.07
C ALA A 843 -27.88 -57.53 24.06
N ALA A 844 -26.68 -57.06 23.79
CA ALA A 844 -25.43 -57.77 23.49
C ALA A 844 -25.08 -58.13 22.02
N ALA A 845 -24.04 -57.47 21.63
CA ALA A 845 -22.90 -57.85 20.78
C ALA A 845 -23.00 -59.21 20.05
N ASP A 846 -22.78 -59.14 18.73
CA ASP A 846 -21.80 -60.03 18.09
C ASP A 846 -21.49 -59.55 16.64
N ASP A 847 -20.24 -59.76 16.26
CA ASP A 847 -19.63 -59.52 14.95
C ASP A 847 -20.37 -60.23 13.80
N GLY A 848 -20.44 -59.60 12.63
CA GLY A 848 -20.90 -60.25 11.44
C GLY A 848 -20.78 -59.35 10.21
N ASP A 849 -19.60 -59.41 9.63
CA ASP A 849 -19.23 -59.13 8.25
C ASP A 849 -20.40 -59.36 7.27
N ASP A 850 -20.78 -58.35 6.49
CA ASP A 850 -21.11 -58.51 5.08
C ASP A 850 -21.02 -57.20 4.30
N SER A 851 -19.92 -57.10 3.57
CA SER A 851 -19.63 -56.13 2.55
C SER A 851 -20.43 -56.41 1.28
N ASP A 852 -21.25 -55.48 0.83
CA ASP A 852 -21.60 -55.35 -0.58
C ASP A 852 -21.53 -53.88 -0.99
N ALA A 853 -20.28 -53.36 -1.04
CA ALA A 853 -19.98 -52.21 -1.85
C ALA A 853 -19.56 -52.70 -3.25
N PRO A 854 -19.93 -52.02 -4.34
CA PRO A 854 -19.46 -52.36 -5.68
C PRO A 854 -17.92 -52.35 -5.67
N ALA A 855 -17.33 -53.44 -6.17
CA ALA A 855 -15.88 -53.56 -6.26
C ALA A 855 -15.33 -52.43 -7.14
N VAL A 856 -14.51 -51.60 -6.56
CA VAL A 856 -13.70 -50.59 -7.29
C VAL A 856 -12.77 -51.39 -8.19
N ASP A 857 -12.63 -50.95 -9.45
CA ASP A 857 -11.71 -51.54 -10.40
C ASP A 857 -10.27 -51.57 -9.84
N PRO A 858 -9.52 -52.68 -10.03
CA PRO A 858 -8.20 -52.85 -9.45
C PRO A 858 -7.17 -51.78 -9.85
N GLU A 859 -7.35 -51.16 -11.04
CA GLU A 859 -6.46 -50.07 -11.48
C GLU A 859 -6.79 -48.75 -10.81
N THR A 860 -8.06 -48.46 -10.56
CA THR A 860 -8.52 -47.32 -9.76
C THR A 860 -8.04 -47.44 -8.31
N GLU A 861 -8.05 -48.62 -7.71
CA GLU A 861 -7.55 -48.87 -6.35
C GLU A 861 -6.04 -48.71 -6.27
N ALA A 862 -5.29 -49.09 -7.33
CA ALA A 862 -3.84 -48.86 -7.41
C ALA A 862 -3.49 -47.36 -7.53
N VAL A 863 -4.22 -46.58 -8.34
CA VAL A 863 -4.03 -45.13 -8.47
C VAL A 863 -4.32 -44.40 -7.16
N VAL A 864 -5.37 -44.79 -6.44
CA VAL A 864 -5.69 -44.21 -5.11
C VAL A 864 -4.58 -44.53 -4.10
N SER A 865 -4.00 -45.73 -4.15
CA SER A 865 -2.89 -46.09 -3.28
C SER A 865 -1.60 -45.30 -3.58
N GLU A 866 -1.27 -45.12 -4.88
CA GLU A 866 -0.13 -44.29 -5.32
C GLU A 866 -0.32 -42.83 -4.94
N LEU A 867 -1.53 -42.29 -5.03
CA LEU A 867 -1.87 -40.91 -4.63
C LEU A 867 -1.70 -40.73 -3.11
N GLN A 868 -2.09 -41.69 -2.28
CA GLN A 868 -1.93 -41.64 -0.83
C GLN A 868 -0.46 -41.75 -0.38
N GLU A 869 0.39 -42.43 -1.17
CA GLU A 869 1.82 -42.57 -0.86
C GLU A 869 2.69 -41.41 -1.40
N THR A 870 2.12 -40.56 -2.26
CA THR A 870 2.85 -39.43 -2.89
C THR A 870 2.94 -38.25 -1.94
N ASP A 871 4.17 -37.89 -1.50
CA ASP A 871 4.41 -36.67 -0.76
C ASP A 871 4.39 -35.47 -1.71
N VAL A 872 3.25 -34.80 -1.78
CA VAL A 872 2.97 -33.66 -2.67
C VAL A 872 3.91 -32.49 -2.42
N THR A 873 4.52 -32.41 -1.22
CA THR A 873 5.44 -31.33 -0.86
C THR A 873 6.89 -31.57 -1.33
N ALA A 874 7.19 -32.82 -1.69
CA ALA A 874 8.53 -33.23 -2.14
C ALA A 874 8.66 -33.33 -3.69
N VAL A 875 7.55 -33.14 -4.44
CA VAL A 875 7.51 -33.27 -5.90
C VAL A 875 7.34 -31.89 -6.55
N SER A 876 8.10 -31.64 -7.62
CA SER A 876 7.96 -30.35 -8.33
C SER A 876 6.58 -30.23 -9.04
N PRO A 877 6.00 -29.02 -9.20
CA PRO A 877 4.69 -28.84 -9.84
C PRO A 877 4.57 -29.47 -11.23
N LEU A 878 5.65 -29.50 -11.99
CA LEU A 878 5.69 -30.05 -13.35
C LEU A 878 5.69 -31.57 -13.35
N GLU A 879 6.36 -32.19 -12.38
CA GLU A 879 6.36 -33.64 -12.18
C GLU A 879 5.01 -34.12 -11.63
N LEU A 880 4.39 -33.36 -10.71
CA LEU A 880 3.06 -33.67 -10.19
C LEU A 880 2.00 -33.62 -11.30
N MET A 881 2.04 -32.62 -12.17
CA MET A 881 1.12 -32.54 -13.33
C MET A 881 1.30 -33.73 -14.27
N SER A 882 2.51 -34.20 -14.51
CA SER A 882 2.79 -35.36 -15.35
C SER A 882 2.28 -36.64 -14.70
N GLN A 883 2.41 -36.81 -13.39
CA GLN A 883 1.89 -37.94 -12.63
C GLN A 883 0.34 -37.96 -12.62
N VAL A 884 -0.29 -36.82 -12.42
CA VAL A 884 -1.75 -36.70 -12.47
C VAL A 884 -2.28 -37.07 -13.85
N GLN A 885 -1.61 -36.66 -14.93
CA GLN A 885 -1.99 -37.02 -16.30
C GLN A 885 -1.84 -38.52 -16.55
N GLU A 886 -0.78 -39.16 -16.05
CA GLU A 886 -0.56 -40.61 -16.14
C GLU A 886 -1.61 -41.37 -15.33
N TRP A 887 -2.03 -40.89 -14.16
CA TRP A 887 -3.12 -41.49 -13.38
C TRP A 887 -4.48 -41.36 -14.07
N GLN A 888 -4.77 -40.23 -14.70
CA GLN A 888 -6.01 -40.03 -15.49
C GLN A 888 -6.05 -40.94 -16.68
N GLU A 889 -4.97 -41.09 -17.46
CA GLU A 889 -4.92 -42.03 -18.59
C GLU A 889 -5.13 -43.49 -18.15
N ARG A 890 -4.61 -43.90 -16.98
CA ARG A 890 -4.82 -45.26 -16.44
C ARG A 890 -6.25 -45.52 -15.95
N ILE A 891 -6.92 -44.51 -15.42
CA ILE A 891 -8.35 -44.61 -15.00
C ILE A 891 -9.25 -44.61 -16.23
N ASP A 892 -8.94 -43.85 -17.27
CA ASP A 892 -9.76 -43.78 -18.50
C ASP A 892 -9.59 -45.00 -19.38
N ASP A 893 -8.49 -45.76 -19.27
CA ASP A 893 -8.23 -47.00 -20.01
C ASP A 893 -8.73 -48.26 -19.27
N SER A 894 -9.20 -48.16 -18.02
CA SER A 894 -9.78 -49.27 -17.22
C SER A 894 -11.32 -49.28 -17.32
#